data_1784b4c3d465b2c788dd272ea568eb3b
#
_entry.id   1784b4c3d465b2c788dd272ea568eb3b
#
_cell.length_a   1.000
_cell.length_b   1.000
_cell.length_c   1.000
_cell.angle_alpha   90.00
_cell.angle_beta   90.00
_cell.angle_gamma   90.00
#
_symmetry.space_group_name_H-M   'P 1'
#
loop_
_entity.id
_entity.type
_entity.pdbx_description
1 polymer ?
#
loop_
_entity_poly.entity_id
_entity_poly.type
_entity_poly.pdbx_seq_one_letter_code
_entity_poly.pdbx_strand_id
1 'polypeptide(L)'
;MRGSNESPQEPDTMQEYPNGKVLERLELFNNARGMDFDTTPAEEEKPRKRRKAVLALEGEDAAITDVSATDASKSEVASLYAEAAMALQHEPVAMATLDVLDDGAADALALPAWYSLGPTVMNNGQTYGDTRVQVSGRVSAIAINPSNSNHILCGSAAGGVWESRDGGVTWWPRTDQMPTLTVGALAFNRSSPNIVYCGTGEGNFYAWLGAGLLRSTDGGTTWAVLATAPFVGQGFYDLIVDPANGNHLLAATTNGLYESTNAGTNWTQRRSARTWSISMHPTGGAAAEVLAACSDGLFRSTNGGTTWAAGTLTGAPTGVDRMAVSYARSNPNVAYVFLARGATVYIGRRTTAGGAFTAIPAPAGLTTGQAWYDWFAAAAPDRDNQLYLGAIEAYRGDLVGATWTWVKISNKAGDDIHPDQHAIAFDPANANVVYVGNDGGLFRSTNRGTNWAALNNGLAITEIEYIAQDYGSARWLIGGTQDNGSIRYTGSSVWEHIADGDGGDCGVDRGTPTRVFHSFYNMGMERSTTSGNFGSFSWIGPNVPTGYQALFYPPMECNGTTIAQAGQSVYVSRNSGTTWTQVALPANLIASAMYIPTPDRVFVGTTVGRIFRIDWSGTAWSSANELTRPRTAWTSDLFVSSSNLNQIWATFTTLNGGRVFRSDNGGSTWLDQSAGLPLLPINAVEVDPGNANRVWVAADIGVHQSLNGGATWSAFSQGLPNVLTTDLLFHPHTRLLRAGTRNRGIWEIPVDGRLTKPICGVQWTGTLAGNATKSWFTFNWPATWHIVWTVMPTTPLPGNPQVSWKVQVERASAEYATYWITVKNLTAVPVTFEGHYAILSYY
;
A
#
# COMPACT_ATOMS: atom_id res chain seq x y z
N MET A 1 -27.45 3.53 -41.24
CA MET A 1 -26.28 4.35 -41.00
C MET A 1 -25.99 4.17 -39.53
N ARG A 2 -25.00 3.35 -39.21
CA ARG A 2 -24.53 3.13 -37.80
C ARG A 2 -23.42 4.13 -37.61
N GLY A 3 -23.62 5.11 -36.70
CA GLY A 3 -22.58 5.99 -36.24
C GLY A 3 -21.66 5.22 -35.30
N SER A 4 -20.40 5.17 -35.62
CA SER A 4 -19.33 4.72 -34.75
C SER A 4 -19.18 5.73 -33.59
N ASN A 5 -19.51 5.32 -32.38
CA ASN A 5 -19.04 6.00 -31.17
C ASN A 5 -17.54 5.67 -31.01
N GLU A 6 -16.69 6.47 -31.59
CA GLU A 6 -15.31 6.56 -31.12
C GLU A 6 -15.36 7.35 -29.81
N SER A 7 -15.00 6.67 -28.71
CA SER A 7 -14.58 7.34 -27.49
C SER A 7 -13.45 8.31 -27.83
N PRO A 8 -13.33 9.48 -27.19
CA PRO A 8 -12.15 10.32 -27.35
C PRO A 8 -10.94 9.46 -27.03
N GLN A 9 -10.06 9.26 -28.00
CA GLN A 9 -8.75 8.69 -27.77
C GLN A 9 -8.07 9.57 -26.69
N GLU A 10 -7.59 8.95 -25.64
CA GLU A 10 -6.60 9.58 -24.76
C GLU A 10 -5.54 10.19 -25.68
N PRO A 11 -5.08 11.42 -25.41
CA PRO A 11 -3.99 11.96 -26.18
C PRO A 11 -2.83 10.98 -26.13
N ASP A 12 -2.25 10.67 -27.26
CA ASP A 12 -1.18 9.69 -27.56
C ASP A 12 0.14 9.95 -26.78
N THR A 13 0.05 10.42 -25.53
CA THR A 13 1.16 10.75 -24.63
C THR A 13 1.61 9.57 -23.77
N MET A 14 0.89 8.43 -23.79
CA MET A 14 1.31 7.23 -23.07
C MET A 14 2.59 6.57 -23.62
N GLN A 15 3.01 6.87 -24.84
CA GLN A 15 4.21 6.27 -25.42
C GLN A 15 5.53 6.98 -25.07
N GLU A 16 5.52 8.20 -24.51
CA GLU A 16 6.75 8.96 -24.28
C GLU A 16 7.35 8.91 -22.85
N TYR A 17 6.64 8.32 -21.83
CA TYR A 17 7.12 8.35 -20.45
C TYR A 17 7.05 7.04 -19.65
N PRO A 18 7.45 5.87 -20.15
CA PRO A 18 7.46 4.66 -19.31
C PRO A 18 8.39 4.78 -18.09
N ASN A 19 9.40 5.66 -18.14
CA ASN A 19 10.40 5.85 -17.09
C ASN A 19 10.06 6.95 -16.07
N GLY A 20 9.17 7.88 -16.42
CA GLY A 20 8.94 9.10 -15.65
C GLY A 20 8.06 8.89 -14.41
N LYS A 21 6.98 8.14 -14.54
CA LYS A 21 5.94 8.08 -13.50
C LYS A 21 6.41 7.56 -12.14
N VAL A 22 7.11 6.43 -12.11
CA VAL A 22 7.58 5.84 -10.85
C VAL A 22 8.67 6.69 -10.21
N LEU A 23 9.55 7.29 -11.01
CA LEU A 23 10.55 8.25 -10.53
C LEU A 23 9.90 9.52 -9.98
N GLU A 24 8.90 10.07 -10.66
CA GLU A 24 8.18 11.25 -10.20
C GLU A 24 7.44 10.98 -8.88
N ARG A 25 6.89 9.80 -8.69
CA ARG A 25 6.28 9.36 -7.42
C ARG A 25 7.31 9.24 -6.29
N LEU A 26 8.46 8.63 -6.57
CA LEU A 26 9.56 8.53 -5.61
C LEU A 26 10.09 9.90 -5.22
N GLU A 27 10.27 10.80 -6.19
CA GLU A 27 10.65 12.19 -5.95
C GLU A 27 9.61 12.93 -5.11
N LEU A 28 8.32 12.75 -5.39
CA LEU A 28 7.23 13.31 -4.59
C LEU A 28 7.34 12.86 -3.14
N PHE A 29 7.49 11.56 -2.91
CA PHE A 29 7.58 11.00 -1.56
C PHE A 29 8.80 11.52 -0.81
N ASN A 30 9.97 11.50 -1.43
CA ASN A 30 11.23 11.92 -0.81
C ASN A 30 11.27 13.44 -0.58
N ASN A 31 10.85 14.24 -1.57
CA ASN A 31 10.85 15.70 -1.48
C ASN A 31 9.88 16.18 -0.41
N ALA A 32 8.70 15.57 -0.31
CA ALA A 32 7.73 15.90 0.73
C ALA A 32 8.31 15.71 2.14
N ARG A 33 9.20 14.76 2.35
CA ARG A 33 9.83 14.46 3.66
C ARG A 33 11.18 15.12 3.87
N GLY A 34 11.68 15.89 2.89
CA GLY A 34 13.02 16.47 2.94
C GLY A 34 14.14 15.43 2.92
N MET A 35 13.85 14.21 2.45
CA MET A 35 14.81 13.12 2.35
C MET A 35 15.56 13.23 1.01
N ASP A 36 16.85 13.57 1.06
CA ASP A 36 17.73 13.58 -0.11
C ASP A 36 18.63 12.34 -0.08
N PHE A 37 18.04 11.20 -0.39
CA PHE A 37 18.81 9.99 -0.57
C PHE A 37 19.28 9.92 -2.03
N ASP A 38 20.57 9.65 -2.24
CA ASP A 38 21.11 9.37 -3.57
C ASP A 38 20.51 8.04 -4.06
N THR A 39 19.36 8.14 -4.70
CA THR A 39 18.54 7.01 -5.15
C THR A 39 18.82 6.63 -6.58
N THR A 40 19.60 7.42 -7.30
CA THR A 40 19.74 7.27 -8.75
C THR A 40 20.94 6.40 -9.15
N PRO A 41 20.81 5.60 -10.23
CA PRO A 41 21.96 5.06 -10.95
C PRO A 41 22.85 6.18 -11.42
N ALA A 42 24.16 5.94 -11.55
CA ALA A 42 25.23 6.93 -11.76
C ALA A 42 25.07 7.88 -12.98
N GLU A 43 24.02 7.80 -13.77
CA GLU A 43 23.79 8.62 -14.96
C GLU A 43 22.72 9.71 -14.83
N GLU A 44 21.97 9.80 -13.74
CA GLU A 44 20.91 10.80 -13.61
C GLU A 44 21.33 12.04 -12.83
N GLU A 45 22.20 12.85 -13.43
CA GLU A 45 22.36 14.27 -13.05
C GLU A 45 21.08 15.12 -13.26
N LYS A 46 20.06 14.59 -13.96
CA LYS A 46 18.85 15.35 -14.32
C LYS A 46 17.94 15.67 -13.12
N PRO A 47 17.65 14.77 -12.17
CA PRO A 47 16.87 15.10 -10.98
C PRO A 47 17.56 16.11 -10.08
N ARG A 48 18.87 15.98 -9.87
CA ARG A 48 19.66 16.98 -9.11
C ARG A 48 19.66 18.37 -9.76
N LYS A 49 19.69 18.43 -11.10
CA LYS A 49 19.58 19.71 -11.83
C LYS A 49 18.16 20.29 -11.71
N ARG A 50 17.12 19.44 -11.72
CA ARG A 50 15.74 19.88 -11.54
C ARG A 50 15.50 20.41 -10.13
N ARG A 51 15.96 19.72 -9.09
CA ARG A 51 15.87 20.21 -7.69
C ARG A 51 16.70 21.48 -7.48
N LYS A 52 17.96 21.53 -7.97
CA LYS A 52 18.74 22.77 -7.95
C LYS A 52 18.07 23.88 -8.77
N ALA A 53 17.37 23.53 -9.87
CA ALA A 53 16.62 24.50 -10.64
C ALA A 53 15.36 24.96 -9.87
N VAL A 54 14.61 24.08 -9.21
CA VAL A 54 13.48 24.46 -8.36
C VAL A 54 13.94 25.31 -7.19
N LEU A 55 14.99 24.90 -6.46
CA LEU A 55 15.57 25.69 -5.36
C LEU A 55 16.25 26.99 -5.84
N ALA A 56 16.90 27.00 -7.01
CA ALA A 56 17.48 28.19 -7.59
C ALA A 56 16.46 29.15 -8.20
N LEU A 57 15.29 28.64 -8.59
CA LEU A 57 14.16 29.44 -9.04
C LEU A 57 13.41 30.12 -7.87
N GLU A 58 13.55 29.59 -6.63
CA GLU A 58 12.86 30.10 -5.43
C GLU A 58 13.53 31.35 -4.80
N GLY A 59 14.58 31.88 -5.42
CA GLY A 59 15.26 33.15 -5.01
C GLY A 59 16.03 33.06 -3.71
N GLU A 60 17.24 33.59 -3.71
CA GLU A 60 18.20 33.60 -2.59
C GLU A 60 17.77 34.43 -1.36
N ASP A 61 16.63 34.23 -0.78
CA ASP A 61 16.25 34.90 0.46
C ASP A 61 16.16 33.99 1.70
N ALA A 62 16.84 32.89 1.66
CA ALA A 62 17.03 32.12 2.86
C ALA A 62 18.50 31.69 2.96
N ALA A 63 19.23 32.38 3.81
CA ALA A 63 20.30 31.71 4.55
C ALA A 63 19.58 30.57 5.29
N ILE A 64 19.52 29.38 4.66
CA ILE A 64 19.02 28.16 5.28
C ILE A 64 20.04 27.81 6.37
N THR A 65 19.81 28.34 7.56
CA THR A 65 20.44 27.86 8.79
C THR A 65 19.65 26.71 9.39
N ASP A 66 18.71 26.13 8.65
CA ASP A 66 18.11 24.86 9.00
C ASP A 66 19.04 23.75 8.53
N VAL A 67 19.54 22.98 9.48
CA VAL A 67 20.28 21.75 9.24
C VAL A 67 19.41 20.94 8.28
N SER A 68 19.80 20.93 7.02
CA SER A 68 19.11 20.20 5.99
C SER A 68 19.07 18.73 6.41
N ALA A 69 17.96 18.05 6.18
CA ALA A 69 17.81 16.61 6.37
C ALA A 69 18.84 15.77 5.56
N THR A 70 19.76 16.44 4.87
CA THR A 70 20.92 15.89 4.17
C THR A 70 21.93 15.22 5.10
N ASP A 71 21.90 15.48 6.41
CA ASP A 71 22.88 14.92 7.36
C ASP A 71 22.35 13.71 8.14
N ALA A 72 21.02 13.44 8.16
CA ALA A 72 20.52 12.20 8.75
C ALA A 72 20.76 11.04 7.78
N SER A 73 21.56 10.06 8.19
CA SER A 73 21.75 8.85 7.40
C SER A 73 20.42 8.07 7.28
N LYS A 74 20.28 7.25 6.24
CA LYS A 74 19.10 6.37 6.08
C LYS A 74 18.84 5.51 7.32
N SER A 75 19.89 5.15 8.06
CA SER A 75 19.77 4.38 9.29
C SER A 75 19.19 5.21 10.45
N GLU A 76 19.51 6.50 10.56
CA GLU A 76 18.92 7.38 11.58
C GLU A 76 17.43 7.60 11.30
N VAL A 77 17.06 7.88 10.03
CA VAL A 77 15.64 7.99 9.63
C VAL A 77 14.90 6.70 9.93
N ALA A 78 15.41 5.54 9.51
CA ALA A 78 14.77 4.25 9.76
C ALA A 78 14.66 3.93 11.26
N SER A 79 15.62 4.37 12.08
CA SER A 79 15.57 4.23 13.53
C SER A 79 14.44 5.06 14.14
N LEU A 80 14.21 6.29 13.68
CA LEU A 80 13.08 7.13 14.12
C LEU A 80 11.73 6.47 13.83
N TYR A 81 11.58 5.85 12.64
CA TYR A 81 10.36 5.10 12.30
C TYR A 81 10.19 3.88 13.20
N ALA A 82 11.25 3.12 13.46
CA ALA A 82 11.21 1.96 14.34
C ALA A 82 10.88 2.34 15.79
N GLU A 83 11.43 3.44 16.31
CA GLU A 83 11.12 3.98 17.63
C GLU A 83 9.66 4.42 17.74
N ALA A 84 9.14 5.12 16.72
CA ALA A 84 7.74 5.52 16.68
C ALA A 84 6.81 4.30 16.63
N ALA A 85 7.12 3.30 15.81
CA ALA A 85 6.36 2.06 15.73
C ALA A 85 6.33 1.30 17.07
N MET A 86 7.46 1.24 17.78
CA MET A 86 7.53 0.63 19.12
C MET A 86 6.75 1.43 20.17
N ALA A 87 6.75 2.74 20.10
CA ALA A 87 6.00 3.60 21.02
C ALA A 87 4.48 3.46 20.85
N LEU A 88 4.01 3.03 19.69
CA LEU A 88 2.60 2.73 19.41
C LEU A 88 2.20 1.31 19.82
N GLN A 89 3.15 0.43 20.17
CA GLN A 89 2.85 -0.90 20.71
C GLN A 89 2.17 -0.73 22.08
N HIS A 90 0.85 -0.64 22.06
CA HIS A 90 0.05 -0.93 23.22
C HIS A 90 0.17 -2.43 23.50
N GLU A 91 0.04 -2.82 24.77
CA GLU A 91 -0.06 -4.23 25.15
C GLU A 91 -0.93 -4.96 24.13
N PRO A 92 -0.51 -6.14 23.61
CA PRO A 92 -1.33 -6.86 22.66
C PRO A 92 -2.70 -6.99 23.29
N VAL A 93 -3.71 -6.33 22.72
CA VAL A 93 -5.07 -6.72 22.96
C VAL A 93 -5.07 -8.17 22.50
N ALA A 94 -5.00 -9.10 23.43
CA ALA A 94 -5.37 -10.46 23.19
C ALA A 94 -6.64 -10.29 22.37
N MET A 95 -6.65 -10.81 21.12
CA MET A 95 -7.92 -11.05 20.47
C MET A 95 -8.70 -11.77 21.55
N ALA A 96 -9.65 -11.05 22.18
CA ALA A 96 -10.49 -11.67 23.15
C ALA A 96 -11.16 -12.80 22.37
N THR A 97 -10.60 -13.99 22.50
CA THR A 97 -11.44 -15.17 22.48
C THR A 97 -12.50 -14.78 23.47
N LEU A 98 -13.71 -14.54 22.96
CA LEU A 98 -14.89 -14.40 23.80
C LEU A 98 -15.05 -15.75 24.52
N ASP A 99 -14.20 -15.97 25.51
CA ASP A 99 -14.45 -16.96 26.54
C ASP A 99 -15.65 -16.42 27.32
N VAL A 100 -16.60 -17.25 27.36
CA VAL A 100 -17.86 -17.21 28.13
C VAL A 100 -17.75 -16.16 29.24
N LEU A 101 -18.49 -15.06 29.13
CA LEU A 101 -18.66 -14.08 30.19
C LEU A 101 -19.24 -14.80 31.42
N ASP A 102 -18.40 -14.95 32.43
CA ASP A 102 -18.81 -15.35 33.75
C ASP A 102 -19.50 -14.15 34.42
N ASP A 103 -20.64 -14.43 35.09
CA ASP A 103 -21.50 -13.42 35.71
C ASP A 103 -20.73 -12.54 36.69
N GLY A 104 -20.63 -11.21 36.42
CA GLY A 104 -20.43 -10.24 37.45
C GLY A 104 -19.30 -9.21 37.37
N ALA A 105 -18.57 -9.09 36.25
CA ALA A 105 -17.65 -7.97 36.06
C ALA A 105 -18.35 -6.88 35.27
N ALA A 106 -18.46 -5.67 35.83
CA ALA A 106 -18.82 -4.47 35.09
C ALA A 106 -17.81 -4.30 33.95
N ASP A 107 -18.26 -4.44 32.70
CA ASP A 107 -17.45 -4.27 31.50
C ASP A 107 -16.69 -2.93 31.59
N ALA A 108 -15.40 -3.00 31.78
CA ALA A 108 -14.52 -1.93 31.34
C ALA A 108 -14.73 -1.87 29.83
N LEU A 109 -15.46 -0.85 29.34
CA LEU A 109 -15.70 -0.58 27.93
C LEU A 109 -14.33 -0.64 27.25
N ALA A 110 -14.11 -1.65 26.42
CA ALA A 110 -12.90 -1.73 25.64
C ALA A 110 -12.78 -0.43 24.85
N LEU A 111 -11.60 0.21 24.91
CA LEU A 111 -11.36 1.44 24.15
C LEU A 111 -11.63 1.15 22.67
N PRO A 112 -12.23 2.10 21.94
CA PRO A 112 -12.49 1.91 20.53
C PRO A 112 -11.19 1.62 19.79
N ALA A 113 -11.19 0.63 18.93
CA ALA A 113 -10.06 0.25 18.11
C ALA A 113 -10.35 0.50 16.63
N TRP A 114 -9.33 0.83 15.88
CA TRP A 114 -9.40 0.93 14.43
C TRP A 114 -9.75 -0.44 13.82
N TYR A 115 -10.59 -0.43 12.81
CA TYR A 115 -10.89 -1.61 12.01
C TYR A 115 -10.82 -1.29 10.51
N SER A 116 -10.42 -2.29 9.73
CA SER A 116 -10.27 -2.15 8.29
C SER A 116 -11.61 -2.08 7.57
N LEU A 117 -11.80 -1.09 6.70
CA LEU A 117 -12.87 -1.06 5.71
C LEU A 117 -12.50 -1.82 4.42
N GLY A 118 -11.24 -2.19 4.28
CA GLY A 118 -10.69 -2.73 3.05
C GLY A 118 -10.00 -1.65 2.18
N PRO A 119 -9.87 -1.91 0.87
CA PRO A 119 -10.36 -3.08 0.14
C PRO A 119 -9.65 -4.36 0.59
N THR A 120 -10.42 -5.44 0.75
CA THR A 120 -9.86 -6.79 0.85
C THR A 120 -9.50 -7.33 -0.53
N VAL A 121 -10.10 -6.79 -1.55
CA VAL A 121 -9.81 -6.96 -2.98
C VAL A 121 -10.58 -5.89 -3.76
N MET A 122 -10.04 -5.47 -4.89
CA MET A 122 -10.71 -4.61 -5.85
C MET A 122 -11.11 -5.44 -7.07
N ASN A 123 -12.40 -5.40 -7.41
CA ASN A 123 -12.90 -6.04 -8.62
C ASN A 123 -12.70 -5.13 -9.84
N ASN A 124 -12.53 -5.72 -11.01
CA ASN A 124 -12.40 -5.03 -12.29
C ASN A 124 -11.19 -4.09 -12.38
N GLY A 125 -10.10 -4.44 -11.67
CA GLY A 125 -8.84 -3.69 -11.74
C GLY A 125 -8.27 -3.68 -13.16
N GLN A 126 -7.49 -2.65 -13.43
CA GLN A 126 -6.89 -2.42 -14.75
C GLN A 126 -5.78 -3.42 -15.09
N THR A 127 -5.61 -3.65 -16.38
CA THR A 127 -4.45 -4.32 -16.98
C THR A 127 -4.07 -3.57 -18.26
N TYR A 128 -2.94 -3.88 -18.86
CA TYR A 128 -2.60 -3.34 -20.18
C TYR A 128 -3.30 -4.07 -21.34
N GLY A 129 -4.03 -5.15 -21.04
CA GLY A 129 -4.84 -5.89 -21.99
C GLY A 129 -6.31 -5.47 -21.99
N ASP A 130 -7.13 -6.33 -22.55
CA ASP A 130 -8.58 -6.14 -22.68
C ASP A 130 -9.38 -6.78 -21.53
N THR A 131 -8.71 -7.48 -20.60
CA THR A 131 -9.32 -8.18 -19.47
C THR A 131 -9.25 -7.34 -18.21
N ARG A 132 -10.28 -7.39 -17.38
CA ARG A 132 -10.29 -6.84 -16.04
C ARG A 132 -10.06 -7.95 -15.02
N VAL A 133 -9.21 -7.72 -14.04
CA VAL A 133 -8.82 -8.72 -13.03
C VAL A 133 -9.09 -8.23 -11.62
N GLN A 134 -9.08 -9.14 -10.65
CA GLN A 134 -9.04 -8.76 -9.24
C GLN A 134 -7.64 -8.28 -8.89
N VAL A 135 -7.53 -7.10 -8.29
CA VAL A 135 -6.27 -6.49 -7.88
C VAL A 135 -6.31 -6.11 -6.40
N SER A 136 -5.15 -5.85 -5.84
CA SER A 136 -4.96 -5.36 -4.48
C SER A 136 -3.88 -4.26 -4.45
N GLY A 137 -2.62 -4.59 -4.22
CA GLY A 137 -1.49 -3.68 -4.23
C GLY A 137 -0.18 -4.43 -4.43
N ARG A 138 0.95 -3.73 -4.38
CA ARG A 138 2.26 -4.29 -4.77
C ARG A 138 2.74 -5.44 -3.90
N VAL A 139 3.07 -6.55 -4.57
CA VAL A 139 3.74 -7.73 -4.01
C VAL A 139 5.20 -7.75 -4.44
N SER A 140 6.09 -7.55 -3.48
CA SER A 140 7.55 -7.48 -3.69
C SER A 140 8.28 -8.81 -3.46
N ALA A 141 7.70 -9.74 -2.69
CA ALA A 141 8.33 -11.01 -2.36
C ALA A 141 7.31 -12.15 -2.22
N ILE A 142 7.70 -13.35 -2.66
CA ILE A 142 6.88 -14.56 -2.56
C ILE A 142 7.76 -15.71 -2.04
N ALA A 143 7.30 -16.40 -1.00
CA ALA A 143 7.95 -17.62 -0.53
C ALA A 143 6.92 -18.74 -0.33
N ILE A 144 7.19 -19.91 -0.90
CA ILE A 144 6.34 -21.09 -0.80
C ILE A 144 7.04 -22.11 0.09
N ASN A 145 6.30 -22.65 1.06
CA ASN A 145 6.83 -23.64 1.97
C ASN A 145 7.32 -24.88 1.21
N PRO A 146 8.60 -25.26 1.33
CA PRO A 146 9.16 -26.36 0.55
C PRO A 146 8.55 -27.73 0.83
N SER A 147 7.78 -27.86 1.93
CA SER A 147 7.12 -29.12 2.32
C SER A 147 5.60 -29.07 2.16
N ASN A 148 5.02 -27.91 1.85
CA ASN A 148 3.57 -27.73 1.72
C ASN A 148 3.23 -26.59 0.76
N SER A 149 2.88 -26.91 -0.48
CA SER A 149 2.54 -25.94 -1.54
C SER A 149 1.33 -25.04 -1.21
N ASN A 150 0.46 -25.44 -0.27
CA ASN A 150 -0.66 -24.61 0.17
C ASN A 150 -0.26 -23.55 1.18
N HIS A 151 0.95 -23.60 1.72
CA HIS A 151 1.46 -22.61 2.64
C HIS A 151 2.34 -21.61 1.90
N ILE A 152 1.81 -20.40 1.74
CA ILE A 152 2.38 -19.31 0.95
C ILE A 152 2.58 -18.11 1.87
N LEU A 153 3.75 -17.50 1.81
CA LEU A 153 4.02 -16.18 2.38
C LEU A 153 4.16 -15.17 1.23
N CYS A 154 3.47 -14.06 1.38
CA CYS A 154 3.47 -12.95 0.44
C CYS A 154 3.98 -11.70 1.17
N GLY A 155 5.01 -11.05 0.64
CA GLY A 155 5.52 -9.77 1.12
C GLY A 155 4.94 -8.63 0.30
N SER A 156 4.22 -7.72 0.93
CA SER A 156 3.83 -6.45 0.32
C SER A 156 4.95 -5.43 0.48
N ALA A 157 5.12 -4.56 -0.50
CA ALA A 157 6.17 -3.53 -0.50
C ALA A 157 6.17 -2.69 0.80
N ALA A 158 5.00 -2.29 1.31
CA ALA A 158 4.86 -1.57 2.58
C ALA A 158 3.66 -2.01 3.43
N GLY A 159 3.05 -3.17 3.14
CA GLY A 159 1.87 -3.71 3.83
C GLY A 159 2.14 -4.95 4.69
N GLY A 160 3.41 -5.30 4.90
CA GLY A 160 3.84 -6.42 5.74
C GLY A 160 3.84 -7.78 5.06
N VAL A 161 4.07 -8.81 5.88
CA VAL A 161 4.01 -10.21 5.47
C VAL A 161 2.61 -10.75 5.69
N TRP A 162 2.09 -11.41 4.67
CA TRP A 162 0.79 -12.08 4.66
C TRP A 162 0.98 -13.58 4.49
N GLU A 163 0.19 -14.36 5.22
CA GLU A 163 0.23 -15.82 5.21
C GLU A 163 -1.07 -16.40 4.67
N SER A 164 -0.94 -17.36 3.76
CA SER A 164 -2.01 -18.27 3.36
C SER A 164 -1.60 -19.70 3.68
N ARG A 165 -2.54 -20.53 4.17
CA ARG A 165 -2.36 -21.97 4.42
C ARG A 165 -3.23 -22.85 3.53
N ASP A 166 -3.96 -22.27 2.61
CA ASP A 166 -4.92 -22.91 1.71
C ASP A 166 -4.67 -22.60 0.22
N GLY A 167 -3.41 -22.29 -0.11
CA GLY A 167 -2.99 -22.05 -1.49
C GLY A 167 -3.42 -20.70 -2.05
N GLY A 168 -3.58 -19.68 -1.20
CA GLY A 168 -3.93 -18.32 -1.58
C GLY A 168 -5.43 -18.03 -1.61
N VAL A 169 -6.27 -18.89 -1.00
CA VAL A 169 -7.72 -18.67 -0.89
C VAL A 169 -8.04 -17.67 0.23
N THR A 170 -7.35 -17.80 1.37
CA THR A 170 -7.46 -16.86 2.49
C THR A 170 -6.11 -16.34 2.90
N TRP A 171 -6.08 -15.07 3.39
CA TRP A 171 -4.88 -14.37 3.77
C TRP A 171 -4.97 -13.75 5.16
N TRP A 172 -3.87 -13.82 5.91
CA TRP A 172 -3.75 -13.28 7.26
C TRP A 172 -2.50 -12.40 7.37
N PRO A 173 -2.61 -11.14 7.82
CA PRO A 173 -1.45 -10.31 8.11
C PRO A 173 -0.67 -10.85 9.30
N ARG A 174 0.68 -10.80 9.25
CA ARG A 174 1.55 -11.42 10.26
C ARG A 174 2.55 -10.47 10.91
N THR A 175 2.69 -9.27 10.38
CA THR A 175 3.72 -8.33 10.83
C THR A 175 3.19 -6.96 11.21
N ASP A 176 1.89 -6.80 11.46
CA ASP A 176 1.22 -5.51 11.69
C ASP A 176 1.86 -4.64 12.79
N GLN A 177 2.48 -5.26 13.78
CA GLN A 177 3.12 -4.59 14.92
C GLN A 177 4.66 -4.60 14.82
N MET A 178 5.24 -5.02 13.70
CA MET A 178 6.69 -4.96 13.50
C MET A 178 7.17 -3.51 13.30
N PRO A 179 8.45 -3.22 13.55
CA PRO A 179 9.02 -1.86 13.43
C PRO A 179 8.83 -1.22 12.06
N THR A 180 8.66 -2.04 11.01
CA THR A 180 8.29 -1.61 9.65
C THR A 180 7.47 -2.70 8.98
N LEU A 181 6.61 -2.31 8.06
CA LEU A 181 5.84 -3.22 7.20
C LEU A 181 6.45 -3.35 5.79
N THR A 182 7.59 -2.73 5.55
CA THR A 182 8.26 -2.82 4.25
C THR A 182 8.95 -4.19 4.09
N VAL A 183 8.67 -4.88 3.00
CA VAL A 183 9.21 -6.22 2.73
C VAL A 183 9.95 -6.23 1.39
N GLY A 184 11.23 -6.61 1.39
CA GLY A 184 12.03 -6.76 0.17
C GLY A 184 12.29 -8.21 -0.20
N ALA A 185 12.43 -9.11 0.78
CA ALA A 185 12.73 -10.51 0.52
C ALA A 185 12.16 -11.46 1.57
N LEU A 186 11.78 -12.67 1.16
CA LEU A 186 11.29 -13.75 2.01
C LEU A 186 12.01 -15.06 1.68
N ALA A 187 12.46 -15.80 2.69
CA ALA A 187 13.15 -17.09 2.48
C ALA A 187 12.81 -18.12 3.55
N PHE A 188 12.29 -19.27 3.14
CA PHE A 188 12.16 -20.46 3.98
C PHE A 188 13.52 -21.17 4.16
N ASN A 189 13.79 -21.63 5.35
CA ASN A 189 14.82 -22.63 5.57
C ASN A 189 14.31 -23.99 5.10
N ARG A 190 14.88 -24.53 4.02
CA ARG A 190 14.40 -25.76 3.40
C ARG A 190 14.51 -27.00 4.29
N SER A 191 15.55 -27.07 5.14
CA SER A 191 15.76 -28.17 6.07
C SER A 191 14.88 -28.08 7.33
N SER A 192 14.34 -26.89 7.62
CA SER A 192 13.48 -26.61 8.77
C SER A 192 12.44 -25.56 8.37
N PRO A 193 11.35 -25.93 7.67
CA PRO A 193 10.40 -24.97 7.10
C PRO A 193 9.61 -24.12 8.12
N ASN A 194 9.72 -24.44 9.40
CA ASN A 194 9.22 -23.56 10.46
C ASN A 194 10.08 -22.30 10.63
N ILE A 195 11.33 -22.31 10.15
CA ILE A 195 12.20 -21.15 10.17
C ILE A 195 12.06 -20.39 8.86
N VAL A 196 11.67 -19.12 8.97
CA VAL A 196 11.53 -18.21 7.84
C VAL A 196 12.22 -16.91 8.16
N TYR A 197 12.83 -16.30 7.17
CA TYR A 197 13.46 -15.00 7.25
C TYR A 197 12.75 -13.99 6.35
N CYS A 198 12.64 -12.74 6.84
CA CYS A 198 12.13 -11.60 6.09
C CYS A 198 13.14 -10.46 6.16
N GLY A 199 13.70 -10.10 5.02
CA GLY A 199 14.48 -8.88 4.84
C GLY A 199 13.53 -7.69 4.70
N THR A 200 13.59 -6.75 5.65
CA THR A 200 12.75 -5.55 5.62
C THR A 200 13.40 -4.45 4.78
N GLY A 201 12.56 -3.49 4.32
CA GLY A 201 12.97 -2.51 3.32
C GLY A 201 12.85 -3.07 1.91
N GLU A 202 12.11 -2.39 1.06
CA GLU A 202 11.89 -2.80 -0.32
C GLU A 202 12.93 -2.10 -1.20
N GLY A 203 13.79 -2.89 -1.84
CA GLY A 203 14.95 -2.38 -2.58
C GLY A 203 14.59 -1.69 -3.90
N ASN A 204 13.46 -2.04 -4.50
CA ASN A 204 13.05 -1.51 -5.79
C ASN A 204 12.52 -0.08 -5.69
N PHE A 205 11.80 0.24 -4.61
CA PHE A 205 11.35 1.61 -4.33
C PHE A 205 12.13 2.17 -3.14
N TYR A 206 13.20 2.87 -3.41
CA TYR A 206 14.24 3.28 -2.45
C TYR A 206 13.76 4.04 -1.21
N ALA A 207 12.54 4.54 -1.19
CA ALA A 207 11.94 5.22 -0.06
C ALA A 207 11.49 4.28 1.07
N TRP A 208 11.30 2.99 0.78
CA TRP A 208 10.82 2.02 1.74
C TRP A 208 11.96 1.43 2.58
N LEU A 209 12.35 2.16 3.63
CA LEU A 209 13.50 1.81 4.47
C LEU A 209 13.21 0.61 5.37
N GLY A 210 14.22 -0.25 5.52
CA GLY A 210 14.17 -1.42 6.38
C GLY A 210 14.56 -1.10 7.82
N ALA A 211 14.01 -1.88 8.77
CA ALA A 211 14.39 -1.89 10.18
C ALA A 211 15.26 -3.10 10.56
N GLY A 212 15.70 -3.89 9.58
CA GLY A 212 16.55 -5.05 9.81
C GLY A 212 16.01 -6.35 9.21
N LEU A 213 16.47 -7.46 9.76
CA LEU A 213 16.04 -8.80 9.40
C LEU A 213 15.06 -9.34 10.46
N LEU A 214 13.92 -9.82 10.03
CA LEU A 214 12.96 -10.54 10.89
C LEU A 214 13.15 -12.05 10.73
N ARG A 215 12.82 -12.80 11.78
CA ARG A 215 12.77 -14.26 11.77
C ARG A 215 11.48 -14.77 12.40
N SER A 216 10.90 -15.76 11.77
CA SER A 216 9.87 -16.62 12.34
C SER A 216 10.44 -17.99 12.68
N THR A 217 9.88 -18.66 13.69
CA THR A 217 10.20 -20.04 14.09
C THR A 217 8.98 -20.97 14.03
N ASP A 218 7.85 -20.47 13.57
CA ASP A 218 6.55 -21.17 13.46
C ASP A 218 5.96 -21.12 12.05
N GLY A 219 6.84 -20.98 11.05
CA GLY A 219 6.46 -20.97 9.63
C GLY A 219 5.92 -19.64 9.11
N GLY A 220 6.12 -18.56 9.81
CA GLY A 220 5.67 -17.22 9.41
C GLY A 220 4.42 -16.73 10.13
N THR A 221 3.92 -17.46 11.13
CA THR A 221 2.75 -17.04 11.91
C THR A 221 3.11 -15.91 12.86
N THR A 222 4.24 -16.00 13.56
CA THR A 222 4.77 -14.93 14.42
C THR A 222 6.19 -14.56 14.01
N TRP A 223 6.55 -13.31 14.27
CA TRP A 223 7.82 -12.73 13.83
C TRP A 223 8.51 -11.97 14.96
N ALA A 224 9.84 -11.98 14.92
CA ALA A 224 10.67 -11.19 15.81
C ALA A 224 11.83 -10.57 15.02
N VAL A 225 12.29 -9.40 15.46
CA VAL A 225 13.52 -8.79 14.94
C VAL A 225 14.70 -9.67 15.35
N LEU A 226 15.44 -10.19 14.35
CA LEU A 226 16.63 -11.03 14.58
C LEU A 226 17.91 -10.19 14.57
N ALA A 227 18.05 -9.28 13.60
CA ALA A 227 19.21 -8.42 13.46
C ALA A 227 18.80 -7.07 12.89
N THR A 228 19.19 -6.00 13.56
CA THR A 228 19.07 -4.62 13.07
C THR A 228 20.29 -4.21 12.25
N ALA A 229 21.48 -4.28 12.80
CA ALA A 229 22.71 -4.05 12.07
C ALA A 229 23.09 -5.27 11.20
N PRO A 230 23.58 -5.06 9.95
CA PRO A 230 23.87 -3.77 9.32
C PRO A 230 22.70 -3.19 8.50
N PHE A 231 21.48 -3.68 8.65
CA PHE A 231 20.38 -3.53 7.67
C PHE A 231 19.42 -2.36 7.91
N VAL A 232 19.53 -1.67 9.04
CA VAL A 232 18.70 -0.47 9.31
C VAL A 232 18.94 0.58 8.22
N GLY A 233 17.87 1.06 7.59
CA GLY A 233 17.94 2.01 6.49
C GLY A 233 18.28 1.41 5.13
N GLN A 234 18.44 0.07 5.04
CA GLN A 234 18.64 -0.62 3.76
C GLN A 234 17.34 -1.20 3.22
N GLY A 235 17.30 -1.47 1.92
CA GLY A 235 16.30 -2.30 1.28
C GLY A 235 16.90 -3.63 0.87
N PHE A 236 16.13 -4.70 1.08
CA PHE A 236 16.48 -6.01 0.55
C PHE A 236 15.95 -6.17 -0.88
N TYR A 237 16.73 -6.85 -1.70
CA TYR A 237 16.33 -7.32 -3.03
C TYR A 237 16.17 -8.84 -3.09
N ASP A 238 17.05 -9.56 -2.35
CA ASP A 238 17.04 -11.03 -2.38
C ASP A 238 17.66 -11.59 -1.09
N LEU A 239 17.21 -12.77 -0.70
CA LEU A 239 17.67 -13.46 0.51
C LEU A 239 17.68 -14.97 0.27
N ILE A 240 18.83 -15.63 0.45
CA ILE A 240 18.97 -17.06 0.30
C ILE A 240 19.36 -17.70 1.63
N VAL A 241 18.67 -18.78 1.98
CA VAL A 241 19.12 -19.76 2.97
C VAL A 241 19.75 -20.92 2.21
N ASP A 242 21.00 -21.26 2.53
CA ASP A 242 21.74 -22.35 1.88
C ASP A 242 20.96 -23.66 2.02
N PRO A 243 20.60 -24.34 0.92
CA PRO A 243 19.83 -25.58 0.96
C PRO A 243 20.53 -26.75 1.70
N ALA A 244 21.84 -26.71 1.84
CA ALA A 244 22.62 -27.72 2.56
C ALA A 244 22.94 -27.33 4.01
N ASN A 245 22.83 -26.03 4.35
CA ASN A 245 23.16 -25.51 5.68
C ASN A 245 22.25 -24.36 6.09
N GLY A 246 21.18 -24.64 6.81
CA GLY A 246 20.21 -23.64 7.25
C GLY A 246 20.75 -22.51 8.17
N ASN A 247 22.00 -22.62 8.62
CA ASN A 247 22.68 -21.55 9.34
C ASN A 247 23.45 -20.56 8.43
N HIS A 248 23.59 -20.91 7.14
CA HIS A 248 24.30 -20.11 6.16
C HIS A 248 23.30 -19.34 5.31
N LEU A 249 23.40 -18.00 5.33
CA LEU A 249 22.52 -17.10 4.61
C LEU A 249 23.33 -16.09 3.79
N LEU A 250 22.78 -15.72 2.64
CA LEU A 250 23.28 -14.61 1.82
C LEU A 250 22.15 -13.59 1.62
N ALA A 251 22.47 -12.30 1.74
CA ALA A 251 21.52 -11.19 1.58
C ALA A 251 22.03 -10.19 0.53
N ALA A 252 21.21 -9.91 -0.47
CA ALA A 252 21.42 -8.89 -1.47
C ALA A 252 20.63 -7.63 -1.07
N THR A 253 21.34 -6.51 -0.91
CA THR A 253 20.77 -5.27 -0.37
C THR A 253 21.19 -4.04 -1.17
N THR A 254 20.56 -2.91 -0.88
CA THR A 254 20.93 -1.60 -1.44
C THR A 254 22.38 -1.20 -1.13
N ASN A 255 22.97 -1.68 -0.01
CA ASN A 255 24.32 -1.34 0.42
C ASN A 255 25.32 -2.50 0.25
N GLY A 256 24.94 -3.55 -0.48
CA GLY A 256 25.86 -4.62 -0.83
C GLY A 256 25.36 -6.02 -0.60
N LEU A 257 26.32 -6.94 -0.61
CA LEU A 257 26.12 -8.37 -0.40
C LEU A 257 26.69 -8.78 0.96
N TYR A 258 25.87 -9.46 1.75
CA TYR A 258 26.22 -9.89 3.09
C TYR A 258 26.09 -11.41 3.24
N GLU A 259 26.94 -11.97 4.09
CA GLU A 259 26.93 -13.39 4.47
C GLU A 259 26.78 -13.55 5.98
N SER A 260 25.93 -14.47 6.39
CA SER A 260 25.83 -14.98 7.76
C SER A 260 26.11 -16.47 7.78
N THR A 261 26.88 -16.94 8.78
CA THR A 261 27.15 -18.36 9.03
C THR A 261 26.52 -18.86 10.33
N ASN A 262 25.68 -18.05 10.98
CA ASN A 262 25.07 -18.33 12.28
C ASN A 262 23.57 -17.98 12.30
N ALA A 263 22.86 -18.44 11.28
CA ALA A 263 21.41 -18.31 11.14
C ALA A 263 20.89 -16.84 11.18
N GLY A 264 21.66 -15.91 10.59
CA GLY A 264 21.28 -14.51 10.48
C GLY A 264 21.59 -13.64 11.72
N THR A 265 22.25 -14.21 12.74
CA THR A 265 22.56 -13.44 13.97
C THR A 265 23.64 -12.38 13.73
N ASN A 266 24.69 -12.73 12.99
CA ASN A 266 25.77 -11.81 12.63
C ASN A 266 26.03 -11.86 11.14
N TRP A 267 26.45 -10.73 10.56
CA TRP A 267 26.63 -10.56 9.14
C TRP A 267 28.00 -9.96 8.81
N THR A 268 28.57 -10.45 7.73
CA THR A 268 29.82 -9.94 7.15
C THR A 268 29.53 -9.42 5.76
N GLN A 269 29.87 -8.15 5.50
CA GLN A 269 29.77 -7.60 4.15
C GLN A 269 30.84 -8.24 3.26
N ARG A 270 30.43 -8.89 2.18
CA ARG A 270 31.30 -9.54 1.20
C ARG A 270 31.58 -8.68 -0.02
N ARG A 271 30.65 -7.78 -0.33
CA ARG A 271 30.80 -6.73 -1.37
C ARG A 271 30.03 -5.49 -0.94
N SER A 272 30.57 -4.31 -1.27
CA SER A 272 29.94 -3.02 -0.94
C SER A 272 29.04 -2.49 -2.07
N ALA A 273 29.18 -3.00 -3.30
CA ALA A 273 28.33 -2.60 -4.42
C ALA A 273 26.89 -3.11 -4.20
N ARG A 274 25.88 -2.27 -4.47
CA ARG A 274 24.46 -2.66 -4.48
C ARG A 274 24.31 -3.98 -5.20
N THR A 275 23.62 -4.92 -4.59
CA THR A 275 23.40 -6.28 -5.12
C THR A 275 21.90 -6.50 -5.27
N TRP A 276 21.44 -6.81 -6.48
CA TRP A 276 20.03 -6.95 -6.80
C TRP A 276 19.52 -8.38 -6.77
N SER A 277 20.37 -9.35 -7.07
CA SER A 277 19.96 -10.75 -7.18
C SER A 277 21.12 -11.67 -6.89
N ILE A 278 20.85 -12.74 -6.20
CA ILE A 278 21.79 -13.84 -5.92
C ILE A 278 21.16 -15.18 -6.31
N SER A 279 21.98 -16.09 -6.81
CA SER A 279 21.52 -17.44 -7.10
C SER A 279 22.61 -18.42 -6.70
N MET A 280 22.25 -19.36 -5.82
CA MET A 280 23.17 -20.40 -5.32
C MET A 280 22.95 -21.69 -6.07
N HIS A 281 24.04 -22.43 -6.31
CA HIS A 281 23.97 -23.80 -6.83
C HIS A 281 22.99 -24.65 -6.02
N PRO A 282 22.08 -25.40 -6.65
CA PRO A 282 20.95 -26.07 -5.96
C PRO A 282 21.35 -27.07 -4.85
N THR A 283 22.57 -27.60 -4.87
CA THR A 283 23.07 -28.50 -3.81
C THR A 283 23.48 -27.75 -2.54
N GLY A 284 23.78 -26.45 -2.66
CA GLY A 284 24.28 -25.65 -1.52
C GLY A 284 25.64 -26.13 -0.99
N GLY A 285 25.96 -25.63 0.21
CA GLY A 285 27.14 -26.00 0.98
C GLY A 285 28.36 -25.11 0.75
N ALA A 286 29.37 -25.25 1.59
CA ALA A 286 30.57 -24.42 1.62
C ALA A 286 31.37 -24.34 0.32
N ALA A 287 31.24 -25.33 -0.57
CA ALA A 287 31.87 -25.34 -1.90
C ALA A 287 30.89 -24.96 -3.02
N ALA A 288 29.67 -24.53 -2.70
CA ALA A 288 28.68 -24.19 -3.71
C ALA A 288 29.12 -22.97 -4.53
N GLU A 289 28.86 -23.04 -5.82
CA GLU A 289 28.97 -21.85 -6.66
C GLU A 289 27.77 -20.92 -6.37
N VAL A 290 28.05 -19.64 -6.25
CA VAL A 290 27.03 -18.60 -6.12
C VAL A 290 27.27 -17.52 -7.17
N LEU A 291 26.21 -17.05 -7.81
CA LEU A 291 26.22 -15.91 -8.71
C LEU A 291 25.58 -14.72 -8.01
N ALA A 292 26.14 -13.55 -8.20
CA ALA A 292 25.61 -12.28 -7.68
C ALA A 292 25.58 -11.22 -8.80
N ALA A 293 24.44 -10.62 -8.97
CA ALA A 293 24.18 -9.49 -9.85
C ALA A 293 24.33 -8.18 -9.06
N CYS A 294 25.42 -7.48 -9.29
CA CYS A 294 25.78 -6.26 -8.57
C CYS A 294 25.79 -5.04 -9.52
N SER A 295 25.72 -3.83 -8.95
CA SER A 295 25.76 -2.59 -9.73
C SER A 295 27.09 -2.34 -10.45
N ASP A 296 28.14 -3.02 -10.03
CA ASP A 296 29.46 -3.00 -10.66
C ASP A 296 29.74 -4.26 -11.53
N GLY A 297 28.74 -5.13 -11.77
CA GLY A 297 28.82 -6.26 -12.68
C GLY A 297 28.35 -7.58 -12.11
N LEU A 298 28.57 -8.64 -12.90
CA LEU A 298 28.33 -10.03 -12.48
C LEU A 298 29.50 -10.53 -11.66
N PHE A 299 29.23 -11.19 -10.53
CA PHE A 299 30.23 -11.85 -9.70
C PHE A 299 29.88 -13.31 -9.44
N ARG A 300 30.97 -14.08 -9.23
CA ARG A 300 30.91 -15.53 -8.99
C ARG A 300 31.75 -15.88 -7.77
N SER A 301 31.19 -16.65 -6.87
CA SER A 301 31.88 -17.33 -5.77
C SER A 301 31.97 -18.82 -6.06
N THR A 302 33.00 -19.52 -5.58
CA THR A 302 33.15 -20.97 -5.59
C THR A 302 33.26 -21.56 -4.19
N ASN A 303 33.03 -20.77 -3.19
CA ASN A 303 33.12 -21.14 -1.78
C ASN A 303 31.93 -20.61 -0.95
N GLY A 304 30.72 -20.86 -1.45
CA GLY A 304 29.47 -20.55 -0.76
C GLY A 304 29.16 -19.06 -0.62
N GLY A 305 29.89 -18.17 -1.28
CA GLY A 305 29.66 -16.72 -1.15
C GLY A 305 30.70 -16.01 -0.26
N THR A 306 31.73 -16.72 0.24
CA THR A 306 32.74 -16.11 1.10
C THR A 306 33.70 -15.19 0.31
N THR A 307 34.14 -15.61 -0.89
CA THR A 307 34.98 -14.77 -1.78
C THR A 307 34.40 -14.70 -3.18
N TRP A 308 34.68 -13.62 -3.88
CA TRP A 308 34.05 -13.30 -5.15
C TRP A 308 35.05 -12.90 -6.22
N ALA A 309 34.84 -13.37 -7.45
CA ALA A 309 35.57 -12.98 -8.65
C ALA A 309 34.59 -12.53 -9.74
N ALA A 310 35.03 -11.65 -10.64
CA ALA A 310 34.21 -11.20 -11.75
C ALA A 310 33.76 -12.37 -12.63
N GLY A 311 32.48 -12.41 -13.00
CA GLY A 311 31.93 -13.31 -14.00
C GLY A 311 32.13 -12.76 -15.42
N THR A 312 32.14 -13.67 -16.42
CA THR A 312 32.36 -13.26 -17.81
C THR A 312 31.04 -13.21 -18.58
N LEU A 313 30.70 -12.03 -19.13
CA LEU A 313 29.54 -11.79 -19.99
C LEU A 313 30.05 -11.47 -21.41
N THR A 314 29.96 -12.45 -22.31
CA THR A 314 30.44 -12.28 -23.69
C THR A 314 29.43 -11.47 -24.51
N GLY A 315 29.88 -10.30 -25.05
CA GLY A 315 29.02 -9.43 -25.86
C GLY A 315 28.02 -8.59 -25.09
N ALA A 316 28.10 -8.54 -23.74
CA ALA A 316 27.29 -7.63 -22.93
C ALA A 316 27.77 -6.18 -23.07
N PRO A 317 26.87 -5.19 -22.87
CA PRO A 317 27.26 -3.79 -22.77
C PRO A 317 28.15 -3.55 -21.55
N THR A 318 28.96 -2.49 -21.59
CA THR A 318 29.74 -2.03 -20.45
C THR A 318 28.84 -1.25 -19.48
N GLY A 319 28.96 -1.55 -18.19
CA GLY A 319 28.10 -0.97 -17.16
C GLY A 319 26.77 -1.74 -17.00
N VAL A 320 26.07 -1.47 -15.91
CA VAL A 320 24.84 -2.19 -15.54
C VAL A 320 23.88 -1.22 -14.85
N ASP A 321 22.65 -1.11 -15.33
CA ASP A 321 21.59 -0.36 -14.66
C ASP A 321 20.77 -1.28 -13.77
N ARG A 322 20.53 -2.51 -14.25
CA ARG A 322 19.86 -3.59 -13.48
C ARG A 322 20.32 -4.94 -13.99
N MET A 323 20.37 -5.94 -13.08
CA MET A 323 20.70 -7.31 -13.44
C MET A 323 20.01 -8.30 -12.53
N ALA A 324 19.60 -9.45 -13.08
CA ALA A 324 19.13 -10.59 -12.35
C ALA A 324 19.86 -11.86 -12.79
N VAL A 325 20.00 -12.84 -11.89
CA VAL A 325 20.68 -14.10 -12.14
C VAL A 325 19.83 -15.28 -11.71
N SER A 326 19.91 -16.41 -12.42
CA SER A 326 19.20 -17.64 -12.06
C SER A 326 19.93 -18.89 -12.48
N TYR A 327 20.07 -19.86 -11.57
CA TYR A 327 20.47 -21.23 -11.89
C TYR A 327 19.31 -22.05 -12.41
N ALA A 328 19.53 -22.87 -13.42
CA ALA A 328 18.64 -23.96 -13.78
C ALA A 328 18.82 -25.14 -12.80
N ARG A 329 17.85 -25.35 -11.92
CA ARG A 329 17.93 -26.36 -10.85
C ARG A 329 18.06 -27.80 -11.40
N SER A 330 17.45 -28.06 -12.57
CA SER A 330 17.52 -29.37 -13.26
C SER A 330 18.91 -29.68 -13.83
N ASN A 331 19.70 -28.65 -14.14
CA ASN A 331 21.05 -28.76 -14.66
C ASN A 331 21.89 -27.56 -14.17
N PRO A 332 22.58 -27.69 -13.05
CA PRO A 332 23.29 -26.55 -12.45
C PRO A 332 24.52 -26.06 -13.23
N ASN A 333 24.93 -26.74 -14.32
CA ASN A 333 25.88 -26.18 -15.27
C ASN A 333 25.29 -24.98 -16.04
N VAL A 334 23.96 -24.97 -16.18
CA VAL A 334 23.23 -23.91 -16.87
C VAL A 334 22.82 -22.84 -15.90
N ALA A 335 23.12 -21.60 -16.25
CA ALA A 335 22.65 -20.41 -15.54
C ALA A 335 22.33 -19.29 -16.53
N TYR A 336 21.54 -18.33 -16.06
CA TYR A 336 21.07 -17.20 -16.84
C TYR A 336 21.40 -15.89 -16.17
N VAL A 337 21.58 -14.86 -16.99
CA VAL A 337 21.71 -13.46 -16.60
C VAL A 337 20.74 -12.64 -17.44
N PHE A 338 20.02 -11.72 -16.81
CA PHE A 338 19.13 -10.76 -17.45
C PHE A 338 19.55 -9.35 -17.04
N LEU A 339 20.07 -8.57 -17.98
CA LEU A 339 20.73 -7.28 -17.76
C LEU A 339 20.10 -6.19 -18.61
N ALA A 340 19.90 -5.03 -17.99
CA ALA A 340 19.55 -3.77 -18.65
C ALA A 340 20.70 -2.77 -18.58
N ARG A 341 20.94 -2.05 -19.67
CA ARG A 341 21.84 -0.91 -19.75
C ARG A 341 21.34 0.10 -20.79
N GLY A 342 20.87 1.27 -20.34
CA GLY A 342 20.15 2.22 -21.19
C GLY A 342 18.97 1.51 -21.87
N ALA A 343 18.86 1.65 -23.19
CA ALA A 343 17.86 0.93 -23.99
C ALA A 343 18.28 -0.50 -24.37
N THR A 344 19.42 -1.00 -23.90
CA THR A 344 19.96 -2.31 -24.29
C THR A 344 19.56 -3.38 -23.29
N VAL A 345 18.97 -4.46 -23.81
CA VAL A 345 18.73 -5.71 -23.08
C VAL A 345 19.80 -6.71 -23.44
N TYR A 346 20.39 -7.35 -22.43
CA TYR A 346 21.27 -8.51 -22.65
C TYR A 346 20.74 -9.69 -21.82
N ILE A 347 20.46 -10.81 -22.48
CA ILE A 347 20.13 -12.07 -21.84
C ILE A 347 21.29 -13.03 -22.12
N GLY A 348 21.99 -13.46 -21.07
CA GLY A 348 23.10 -14.38 -21.17
C GLY A 348 22.72 -15.77 -20.67
N ARG A 349 23.18 -16.80 -21.39
CA ARG A 349 23.10 -18.20 -20.96
C ARG A 349 24.51 -18.81 -20.94
N ARG A 350 24.84 -19.54 -19.89
CA ARG A 350 25.99 -20.41 -19.84
C ARG A 350 25.54 -21.85 -19.76
N THR A 351 26.35 -22.81 -20.26
CA THR A 351 26.02 -24.26 -20.27
C THR A 351 27.08 -25.11 -19.59
N THR A 352 28.14 -24.47 -19.06
CA THR A 352 29.27 -25.17 -18.41
C THR A 352 29.55 -24.47 -17.08
N ALA A 353 29.72 -25.18 -15.99
CA ALA A 353 30.08 -24.64 -14.69
C ALA A 353 31.33 -23.73 -14.83
N GLY A 354 31.26 -22.51 -14.30
CA GLY A 354 32.30 -21.49 -14.37
C GLY A 354 32.55 -20.90 -15.77
N GLY A 355 31.81 -21.31 -16.79
CA GLY A 355 31.94 -20.80 -18.15
C GLY A 355 31.39 -19.38 -18.31
N ALA A 356 31.77 -18.74 -19.44
CA ALA A 356 31.24 -17.46 -19.83
C ALA A 356 29.75 -17.52 -20.21
N PHE A 357 29.01 -16.49 -19.96
CA PHE A 357 27.65 -16.29 -20.47
C PHE A 357 27.73 -15.77 -21.92
N THR A 358 26.96 -16.36 -22.79
CA THR A 358 26.79 -15.96 -24.18
C THR A 358 25.39 -15.43 -24.42
N ALA A 359 25.28 -14.41 -25.25
CA ALA A 359 23.99 -13.78 -25.56
C ALA A 359 23.00 -14.76 -26.18
N ILE A 360 21.73 -14.68 -25.76
CA ILE A 360 20.57 -15.28 -26.43
C ILE A 360 19.60 -14.17 -26.86
N PRO A 361 18.78 -14.40 -27.90
CA PRO A 361 17.82 -13.41 -28.35
C PRO A 361 16.86 -12.96 -27.25
N ALA A 362 16.58 -11.66 -27.18
CA ALA A 362 15.58 -11.10 -26.29
C ALA A 362 14.17 -11.21 -26.91
N PRO A 363 13.10 -11.23 -26.09
CA PRO A 363 11.73 -11.14 -26.58
C PRO A 363 11.47 -9.78 -27.26
N ALA A 364 10.67 -9.80 -28.32
CA ALA A 364 10.20 -8.57 -28.94
C ALA A 364 9.31 -7.77 -27.97
N GLY A 365 9.46 -6.44 -27.97
CA GLY A 365 8.65 -5.55 -27.12
C GLY A 365 9.09 -5.48 -25.65
N LEU A 366 10.15 -6.16 -25.25
CA LEU A 366 10.74 -5.97 -23.93
C LEU A 366 11.44 -4.61 -23.86
N THR A 367 11.11 -3.82 -22.83
CA THR A 367 11.67 -2.48 -22.60
C THR A 367 12.49 -2.45 -21.32
N THR A 368 13.46 -1.55 -21.25
CA THR A 368 14.32 -1.35 -20.06
C THR A 368 13.95 -0.13 -19.24
N GLY A 369 12.89 0.55 -19.64
CA GLY A 369 12.56 1.87 -19.10
C GLY A 369 12.35 1.90 -17.61
N GLN A 370 11.77 0.84 -17.02
CA GLN A 370 11.56 0.67 -15.58
C GLN A 370 12.45 -0.42 -14.97
N ALA A 371 13.53 -0.86 -15.64
CA ALA A 371 14.36 -1.96 -15.15
C ALA A 371 14.92 -1.74 -13.73
N TRP A 372 15.08 -0.50 -13.31
CA TRP A 372 15.50 -0.14 -11.96
C TRP A 372 14.43 -0.48 -10.90
N TYR A 373 13.18 -0.62 -11.32
CA TYR A 373 11.99 -0.83 -10.47
C TYR A 373 11.47 -2.27 -10.54
N ASP A 374 11.20 -2.79 -11.75
CA ASP A 374 10.57 -4.07 -12.04
C ASP A 374 11.50 -4.97 -12.89
N TRP A 375 12.19 -5.95 -12.26
CA TRP A 375 13.17 -6.76 -12.99
C TRP A 375 13.49 -8.08 -12.30
N PHE A 376 13.08 -9.20 -12.89
CA PHE A 376 13.48 -10.52 -12.42
C PHE A 376 13.84 -11.49 -13.56
N ALA A 377 14.63 -12.52 -13.25
CA ALA A 377 14.86 -13.68 -14.11
C ALA A 377 14.75 -14.96 -13.29
N ALA A 378 14.07 -15.99 -13.83
CA ALA A 378 13.95 -17.29 -13.17
C ALA A 378 13.94 -18.43 -14.18
N ALA A 379 14.89 -19.36 -14.07
CA ALA A 379 14.88 -20.60 -14.82
C ALA A 379 13.83 -21.55 -14.26
N ALA A 380 13.12 -22.27 -15.13
CA ALA A 380 12.18 -23.30 -14.70
C ALA A 380 12.90 -24.38 -13.86
N PRO A 381 12.31 -24.83 -12.72
CA PRO A 381 13.02 -25.71 -11.81
C PRO A 381 13.26 -27.13 -12.36
N ASP A 382 12.43 -27.58 -13.31
CA ASP A 382 12.47 -28.96 -13.87
C ASP A 382 13.16 -29.06 -15.24
N ARG A 383 13.55 -27.92 -15.85
CA ARG A 383 14.19 -27.89 -17.16
C ARG A 383 15.16 -26.72 -17.29
N ASP A 384 16.26 -26.93 -17.97
CA ASP A 384 17.34 -25.95 -18.16
C ASP A 384 17.23 -25.13 -19.45
N ASN A 385 16.17 -25.36 -20.21
CA ASN A 385 15.89 -24.72 -21.49
C ASN A 385 14.65 -23.83 -21.48
N GLN A 386 14.16 -23.45 -20.29
CA GLN A 386 13.03 -22.53 -20.13
C GLN A 386 13.37 -21.44 -19.12
N LEU A 387 13.12 -20.17 -19.50
CA LEU A 387 13.44 -18.98 -18.73
C LEU A 387 12.21 -18.07 -18.65
N TYR A 388 11.95 -17.55 -17.46
CA TYR A 388 10.96 -16.49 -17.22
C TYR A 388 11.67 -15.17 -16.96
N LEU A 389 11.13 -14.10 -17.50
CA LEU A 389 11.61 -12.73 -17.32
C LEU A 389 10.44 -11.85 -16.91
N GLY A 390 10.67 -10.96 -15.95
CA GLY A 390 9.76 -9.90 -15.54
C GLY A 390 10.40 -8.55 -15.74
N ALA A 391 9.60 -7.64 -16.23
CA ALA A 391 9.81 -6.21 -16.39
C ALA A 391 8.40 -5.59 -16.28
N ILE A 392 8.05 -4.52 -16.98
CA ILE A 392 6.65 -4.07 -17.11
C ILE A 392 5.76 -5.27 -17.46
N GLU A 393 6.20 -6.09 -18.40
CA GLU A 393 5.51 -7.31 -18.83
C GLU A 393 6.31 -8.56 -18.45
N ALA A 394 5.62 -9.68 -18.30
CA ALA A 394 6.25 -10.99 -18.09
C ALA A 394 6.37 -11.78 -19.39
N TYR A 395 7.51 -12.47 -19.53
CA TYR A 395 7.81 -13.30 -20.70
C TYR A 395 8.27 -14.69 -20.30
N ARG A 396 7.94 -15.69 -21.10
CA ARG A 396 8.51 -17.03 -21.05
C ARG A 396 9.25 -17.36 -22.34
N GLY A 397 10.51 -17.74 -22.21
CA GLY A 397 11.36 -18.22 -23.30
C GLY A 397 11.53 -19.74 -23.23
N ASP A 398 11.38 -20.41 -24.34
CA ASP A 398 11.58 -21.84 -24.51
C ASP A 398 12.67 -22.06 -25.58
N LEU A 399 13.73 -22.81 -25.24
CA LEU A 399 14.75 -23.24 -26.20
C LEU A 399 14.33 -24.59 -26.82
N VAL A 400 14.02 -24.59 -28.11
CA VAL A 400 13.66 -25.76 -28.90
C VAL A 400 14.73 -25.99 -29.96
N GLY A 401 15.48 -27.10 -29.84
CA GLY A 401 16.68 -27.31 -30.64
C GLY A 401 17.76 -26.26 -30.34
N ALA A 402 18.02 -25.36 -31.28
CA ALA A 402 18.96 -24.23 -31.12
C ALA A 402 18.27 -22.87 -31.11
N THR A 403 16.95 -22.84 -31.15
CA THR A 403 16.18 -21.61 -31.34
C THR A 403 15.42 -21.25 -30.05
N TRP A 404 15.54 -20.02 -29.61
CA TRP A 404 14.71 -19.44 -28.55
C TRP A 404 13.40 -18.90 -29.13
N THR A 405 12.31 -19.31 -28.52
CA THR A 405 10.98 -18.76 -28.79
C THR A 405 10.44 -18.10 -27.53
N TRP A 406 9.93 -16.88 -27.66
CA TRP A 406 9.42 -16.11 -26.55
C TRP A 406 7.91 -15.91 -26.65
N VAL A 407 7.24 -16.00 -25.52
CA VAL A 407 5.81 -15.72 -25.37
C VAL A 407 5.66 -14.68 -24.27
N LYS A 408 4.94 -13.58 -24.56
CA LYS A 408 4.45 -12.67 -23.53
C LYS A 408 3.35 -13.39 -22.75
N ILE A 409 3.48 -13.50 -21.43
CA ILE A 409 2.58 -14.28 -20.58
C ILE A 409 1.72 -13.41 -19.66
N SER A 410 1.96 -12.12 -19.59
CA SER A 410 1.24 -11.18 -18.73
C SER A 410 0.08 -10.47 -19.41
N ASN A 411 0.14 -10.31 -20.73
CA ASN A 411 -0.85 -9.54 -21.48
C ASN A 411 -1.26 -10.36 -22.71
N LYS A 412 -2.34 -11.08 -22.57
CA LYS A 412 -2.93 -11.92 -23.62
C LYS A 412 -4.42 -11.63 -23.71
N ALA A 413 -4.98 -11.70 -24.90
CA ALA A 413 -6.42 -11.56 -25.11
C ALA A 413 -7.21 -12.54 -24.22
N GLY A 414 -8.01 -12.00 -23.31
CA GLY A 414 -8.86 -12.75 -22.40
C GLY A 414 -8.18 -13.36 -21.18
N ASP A 415 -6.89 -13.07 -20.91
CA ASP A 415 -6.14 -13.65 -19.77
C ASP A 415 -4.91 -12.80 -19.40
N ASP A 416 -5.16 -11.69 -18.71
CA ASP A 416 -4.15 -10.71 -18.36
C ASP A 416 -3.79 -10.79 -16.86
N ILE A 417 -2.62 -10.27 -16.50
CA ILE A 417 -2.24 -9.89 -15.15
C ILE A 417 -1.84 -8.41 -15.11
N HIS A 418 -1.77 -7.84 -13.92
CA HIS A 418 -1.34 -6.45 -13.77
C HIS A 418 0.10 -6.27 -14.26
N PRO A 419 0.47 -5.11 -14.83
CA PRO A 419 1.86 -4.79 -15.23
C PRO A 419 2.82 -4.69 -14.02
N ASP A 420 4.09 -4.39 -14.30
CA ASP A 420 5.17 -4.10 -13.36
C ASP A 420 5.50 -5.28 -12.44
N GLN A 421 6.31 -6.23 -12.99
CA GLN A 421 6.55 -7.53 -12.39
C GLN A 421 7.74 -7.51 -11.43
N HIS A 422 7.52 -7.81 -10.11
CA HIS A 422 8.55 -7.72 -9.07
C HIS A 422 9.09 -9.07 -8.59
N ALA A 423 8.23 -10.07 -8.48
CA ALA A 423 8.58 -11.34 -7.86
C ALA A 423 8.06 -12.54 -8.66
N ILE A 424 8.80 -13.63 -8.64
CA ILE A 424 8.38 -14.90 -9.21
C ILE A 424 8.76 -16.04 -8.27
N ALA A 425 7.86 -17.01 -8.11
CA ALA A 425 8.11 -18.24 -7.39
C ALA A 425 7.50 -19.45 -8.10
N PHE A 426 8.08 -20.63 -7.89
CA PHE A 426 7.55 -21.88 -8.39
C PHE A 426 7.09 -22.76 -7.23
N ASP A 427 6.01 -23.49 -7.45
CA ASP A 427 5.59 -24.54 -6.52
C ASP A 427 6.71 -25.59 -6.40
N PRO A 428 7.18 -25.89 -5.18
CA PRO A 428 8.26 -26.85 -4.97
C PRO A 428 7.91 -28.29 -5.37
N ALA A 429 6.63 -28.64 -5.41
CA ALA A 429 6.14 -29.96 -5.79
C ALA A 429 5.72 -30.07 -7.27
N ASN A 430 5.43 -28.95 -7.94
CA ASN A 430 4.92 -28.93 -9.30
C ASN A 430 5.43 -27.72 -10.12
N ALA A 431 6.45 -27.94 -10.92
CA ALA A 431 7.05 -26.92 -11.78
C ALA A 431 6.11 -26.28 -12.82
N ASN A 432 4.91 -26.80 -13.02
CA ASN A 432 3.90 -26.16 -13.88
C ASN A 432 3.19 -24.99 -13.16
N VAL A 433 3.26 -24.97 -11.82
CA VAL A 433 2.64 -23.91 -11.01
C VAL A 433 3.64 -22.80 -10.79
N VAL A 434 3.28 -21.62 -11.27
CA VAL A 434 4.10 -20.40 -11.20
C VAL A 434 3.28 -19.31 -10.52
N TYR A 435 3.92 -18.57 -9.63
CA TYR A 435 3.37 -17.41 -8.97
C TYR A 435 4.13 -16.16 -9.40
N VAL A 436 3.42 -15.07 -9.65
CA VAL A 436 4.01 -13.77 -9.99
C VAL A 436 3.39 -12.72 -9.10
N GLY A 437 4.24 -11.87 -8.50
CA GLY A 437 3.88 -10.68 -7.75
C GLY A 437 4.18 -9.44 -8.57
N ASN A 438 3.22 -8.52 -8.62
CA ASN A 438 3.30 -7.26 -9.36
C ASN A 438 2.56 -6.13 -8.61
N ASP A 439 2.39 -4.95 -9.22
CA ASP A 439 1.73 -3.81 -8.59
C ASP A 439 0.22 -3.99 -8.37
N GLY A 440 -0.39 -4.98 -9.02
CA GLY A 440 -1.79 -5.37 -8.80
C GLY A 440 -1.98 -6.54 -7.84
N GLY A 441 -0.90 -7.14 -7.31
CA GLY A 441 -0.99 -8.22 -6.33
C GLY A 441 -0.31 -9.52 -6.71
N LEU A 442 -0.91 -10.63 -6.29
CA LEU A 442 -0.40 -11.98 -6.49
C LEU A 442 -1.25 -12.76 -7.50
N PHE A 443 -0.59 -13.35 -8.49
CA PHE A 443 -1.21 -14.15 -9.54
C PHE A 443 -0.58 -15.54 -9.60
N ARG A 444 -1.39 -16.56 -9.90
CA ARG A 444 -0.96 -17.96 -10.04
C ARG A 444 -1.35 -18.53 -11.39
N SER A 445 -0.41 -19.17 -12.04
CA SER A 445 -0.63 -20.06 -13.18
C SER A 445 -0.41 -21.52 -12.80
N THR A 446 -1.24 -22.43 -13.27
CA THR A 446 -1.07 -23.87 -13.11
C THR A 446 -0.52 -24.56 -14.38
N ASN A 447 -0.23 -23.78 -15.41
CA ASN A 447 0.20 -24.24 -16.73
C ASN A 447 1.31 -23.38 -17.34
N ARG A 448 2.33 -23.04 -16.50
CA ARG A 448 3.55 -22.32 -16.89
C ARG A 448 3.29 -20.92 -17.48
N GLY A 449 2.33 -20.18 -16.95
CA GLY A 449 1.99 -18.84 -17.43
C GLY A 449 1.11 -18.85 -18.69
N THR A 450 0.49 -20.00 -19.03
CA THR A 450 -0.46 -20.01 -20.15
C THR A 450 -1.79 -19.36 -19.75
N ASN A 451 -2.27 -19.60 -18.54
CA ASN A 451 -3.42 -18.91 -17.94
C ASN A 451 -3.11 -18.51 -16.50
N TRP A 452 -3.80 -17.49 -16.02
CA TRP A 452 -3.59 -16.91 -14.71
C TRP A 452 -4.88 -16.83 -13.88
N ALA A 453 -4.72 -16.90 -12.58
CA ALA A 453 -5.76 -16.63 -11.60
C ALA A 453 -5.22 -15.66 -10.55
N ALA A 454 -5.96 -14.61 -10.27
CA ALA A 454 -5.66 -13.70 -9.17
C ALA A 454 -5.86 -14.41 -7.82
N LEU A 455 -4.92 -14.22 -6.89
CA LEU A 455 -4.99 -14.71 -5.51
C LEU A 455 -5.19 -13.56 -4.51
N ASN A 456 -5.82 -12.49 -4.96
CA ASN A 456 -5.90 -11.21 -4.25
C ASN A 456 -7.06 -11.13 -3.25
N ASN A 457 -7.99 -12.08 -3.26
CA ASN A 457 -9.13 -12.06 -2.37
C ASN A 457 -8.69 -12.22 -0.90
N GLY A 458 -8.96 -11.20 -0.08
CA GLY A 458 -8.51 -11.14 1.31
C GLY A 458 -7.10 -10.56 1.51
N LEU A 459 -6.35 -10.30 0.45
CA LEU A 459 -5.02 -9.70 0.52
C LEU A 459 -5.16 -8.15 0.55
N ALA A 460 -5.41 -7.58 1.73
CA ALA A 460 -5.71 -6.16 1.89
C ALA A 460 -4.41 -5.31 1.95
N ILE A 461 -3.78 -5.10 0.81
CA ILE A 461 -2.50 -4.38 0.66
C ILE A 461 -2.58 -3.17 -0.29
N THR A 462 -3.76 -2.63 -0.50
CA THR A 462 -3.98 -1.48 -1.40
C THR A 462 -3.27 -0.23 -0.89
N GLU A 463 -2.61 0.47 -1.78
CA GLU A 463 -1.85 1.69 -1.54
C GLU A 463 -2.74 2.91 -1.77
N ILE A 464 -3.31 3.47 -0.69
CA ILE A 464 -4.18 4.65 -0.73
C ILE A 464 -3.33 5.92 -0.69
N GLU A 465 -3.59 6.83 -1.61
CA GLU A 465 -3.01 8.17 -1.63
C GLU A 465 -3.93 9.20 -0.97
N TYR A 466 -5.19 9.25 -1.39
CA TYR A 466 -6.21 10.19 -0.90
C TYR A 466 -7.56 9.52 -0.74
N ILE A 467 -8.41 10.10 0.11
CA ILE A 467 -9.77 9.62 0.32
C ILE A 467 -10.78 10.76 0.32
N ALA A 468 -12.00 10.50 -0.17
CA ALA A 468 -13.13 11.41 -0.07
C ALA A 468 -14.41 10.65 0.28
N GLN A 469 -15.34 11.30 0.97
CA GLN A 469 -16.56 10.65 1.50
C GLN A 469 -17.83 11.42 1.19
N ASP A 470 -18.95 10.71 1.15
CA ASP A 470 -20.27 11.32 1.25
C ASP A 470 -20.60 11.63 2.71
N TYR A 471 -20.81 12.88 3.02
CA TYR A 471 -21.18 13.31 4.38
C TYR A 471 -22.61 12.95 4.78
N GLY A 472 -23.45 12.54 3.82
CA GLY A 472 -24.80 12.01 4.07
C GLY A 472 -24.84 10.51 4.31
N SER A 473 -23.78 9.77 3.95
CA SER A 473 -23.73 8.32 4.04
C SER A 473 -22.35 7.81 4.44
N ALA A 474 -22.23 7.25 5.63
CA ALA A 474 -21.00 6.61 6.08
C ALA A 474 -20.61 5.35 5.28
N ARG A 475 -21.50 4.85 4.43
CA ARG A 475 -21.27 3.66 3.59
C ARG A 475 -20.80 3.99 2.18
N TRP A 476 -20.44 5.23 1.92
CA TRP A 476 -19.99 5.64 0.61
C TRP A 476 -18.76 6.52 0.69
N LEU A 477 -17.69 6.08 0.06
CA LEU A 477 -16.45 6.86 -0.09
C LEU A 477 -15.71 6.42 -1.36
N ILE A 478 -14.81 7.25 -1.82
CA ILE A 478 -13.87 6.96 -2.90
C ILE A 478 -12.44 7.16 -2.39
N GLY A 479 -11.49 6.49 -3.05
CA GLY A 479 -10.06 6.64 -2.80
C GLY A 479 -9.28 6.61 -4.10
N GLY A 480 -8.25 7.44 -4.19
CA GLY A 480 -7.21 7.33 -5.20
C GLY A 480 -6.13 6.37 -4.74
N THR A 481 -5.66 5.51 -5.64
CA THR A 481 -4.66 4.48 -5.33
C THR A 481 -3.50 4.53 -6.31
N GLN A 482 -2.29 4.26 -5.82
CA GLN A 482 -1.15 4.11 -6.70
C GLN A 482 -1.33 2.86 -7.57
N ASP A 483 -1.08 2.99 -8.88
CA ASP A 483 -1.08 1.96 -9.92
C ASP A 483 -2.41 1.22 -10.15
N ASN A 484 -3.43 1.42 -9.27
CA ASN A 484 -4.70 0.70 -9.31
C ASN A 484 -5.91 1.62 -9.44
N GLY A 485 -5.71 2.83 -9.97
CA GLY A 485 -6.76 3.78 -10.31
C GLY A 485 -7.53 4.35 -9.13
N SER A 486 -8.74 4.80 -9.38
CA SER A 486 -9.66 5.26 -8.33
C SER A 486 -10.68 4.18 -8.00
N ILE A 487 -11.00 4.06 -6.72
CA ILE A 487 -11.82 2.96 -6.18
C ILE A 487 -12.98 3.49 -5.33
N ARG A 488 -14.03 2.67 -5.16
CA ARG A 488 -15.25 3.06 -4.45
C ARG A 488 -15.67 2.01 -3.41
N TYR A 489 -15.99 2.50 -2.21
CA TYR A 489 -16.62 1.75 -1.14
C TYR A 489 -18.13 1.97 -1.13
N THR A 490 -18.89 0.90 -1.02
CA THR A 490 -20.37 0.94 -0.95
C THR A 490 -20.92 0.14 0.23
N GLY A 491 -20.12 0.00 1.29
CA GLY A 491 -20.49 -0.77 2.49
C GLY A 491 -19.98 -2.22 2.50
N SER A 492 -19.20 -2.63 1.50
CA SER A 492 -18.54 -3.94 1.40
C SER A 492 -17.04 -3.79 1.52
N SER A 493 -16.35 -4.77 2.14
CA SER A 493 -14.88 -4.82 2.13
C SER A 493 -14.27 -5.19 0.76
N VAL A 494 -15.09 -5.68 -0.18
CA VAL A 494 -14.74 -5.82 -1.59
C VAL A 494 -15.14 -4.54 -2.30
N TRP A 495 -14.17 -3.84 -2.88
CA TRP A 495 -14.39 -2.54 -3.50
C TRP A 495 -14.45 -2.61 -5.01
N GLU A 496 -14.99 -1.57 -5.61
CA GLU A 496 -15.10 -1.44 -7.05
C GLU A 496 -14.04 -0.49 -7.58
N HIS A 497 -13.34 -0.91 -8.60
CA HIS A 497 -12.51 -0.04 -9.42
C HIS A 497 -13.43 0.83 -10.30
N ILE A 498 -13.25 2.14 -10.30
CA ILE A 498 -14.15 3.10 -10.96
C ILE A 498 -13.50 3.95 -12.05
N ALA A 499 -12.18 4.10 -12.02
CA ALA A 499 -11.42 4.81 -13.05
C ALA A 499 -9.98 4.28 -13.13
N ASP A 500 -9.42 4.23 -14.34
CA ASP A 500 -8.08 3.72 -14.63
C ASP A 500 -6.98 4.75 -14.31
N GLY A 501 -5.73 4.33 -14.45
CA GLY A 501 -4.52 5.14 -14.27
C GLY A 501 -3.97 5.10 -12.84
N ASP A 502 -3.22 6.13 -12.47
CA ASP A 502 -2.83 6.39 -11.09
C ASP A 502 -3.92 7.27 -10.45
N GLY A 503 -4.62 6.76 -9.46
CA GLY A 503 -5.61 7.55 -8.74
C GLY A 503 -4.94 8.55 -7.80
N GLY A 504 -5.17 9.84 -8.08
CA GLY A 504 -4.75 10.96 -7.23
C GLY A 504 -5.83 11.40 -6.25
N ASP A 505 -5.87 12.70 -5.99
CA ASP A 505 -6.82 13.30 -5.06
C ASP A 505 -8.27 13.16 -5.53
N CYS A 506 -9.20 13.08 -4.58
CA CYS A 506 -10.61 12.77 -4.79
C CYS A 506 -11.53 13.81 -4.17
N GLY A 507 -12.75 13.94 -4.68
CA GLY A 507 -13.75 14.86 -4.14
C GLY A 507 -15.18 14.36 -4.29
N VAL A 508 -16.02 14.67 -3.31
CA VAL A 508 -17.45 14.39 -3.34
C VAL A 508 -18.22 15.70 -3.09
N ASP A 509 -19.09 16.06 -4.01
CA ASP A 509 -19.92 17.25 -3.86
C ASP A 509 -20.92 17.06 -2.71
N ARG A 510 -20.73 17.81 -1.63
CA ARG A 510 -21.57 17.74 -0.40
C ARG A 510 -23.05 18.04 -0.64
N GLY A 511 -23.36 18.84 -1.67
CA GLY A 511 -24.75 19.18 -2.03
C GLY A 511 -25.40 18.19 -3.01
N THR A 512 -24.59 17.45 -3.75
CA THR A 512 -25.03 16.47 -4.75
C THR A 512 -24.07 15.28 -4.76
N PRO A 513 -24.18 14.34 -3.81
CA PRO A 513 -23.19 13.25 -3.63
C PRO A 513 -23.05 12.30 -4.82
N THR A 514 -23.98 12.33 -5.77
CA THR A 514 -23.84 11.62 -7.05
C THR A 514 -22.78 12.25 -7.96
N ARG A 515 -22.36 13.50 -7.66
CA ARG A 515 -21.27 14.18 -8.36
C ARG A 515 -19.98 13.95 -7.62
N VAL A 516 -19.07 13.27 -8.27
CA VAL A 516 -17.76 12.91 -7.73
C VAL A 516 -16.67 13.33 -8.69
N PHE A 517 -15.50 13.59 -8.12
CA PHE A 517 -14.32 14.02 -8.84
C PHE A 517 -13.16 13.09 -8.48
N HIS A 518 -12.29 12.85 -9.42
CA HIS A 518 -10.99 12.27 -9.16
C HIS A 518 -9.94 12.95 -10.03
N SER A 519 -8.71 12.95 -9.56
CA SER A 519 -7.57 13.41 -10.32
C SER A 519 -6.68 12.24 -10.71
N PHE A 520 -5.94 12.46 -11.80
CA PHE A 520 -4.80 11.66 -12.21
C PHE A 520 -3.51 12.36 -11.78
N TYR A 521 -2.39 11.86 -12.30
CA TYR A 521 -1.12 12.56 -12.23
C TYR A 521 -1.16 13.90 -13.01
N ASN A 522 -0.30 14.84 -12.60
CA ASN A 522 -0.25 16.22 -13.13
C ASN A 522 -1.63 16.91 -12.93
N MET A 523 -2.09 17.75 -13.84
CA MET A 523 -3.36 18.49 -13.71
C MET A 523 -4.56 17.78 -14.33
N GLY A 524 -4.51 16.45 -14.43
CA GLY A 524 -5.61 15.64 -14.92
C GLY A 524 -6.76 15.55 -13.91
N MET A 525 -8.00 15.81 -14.36
CA MET A 525 -9.18 15.72 -13.51
C MET A 525 -10.40 15.30 -14.31
N GLU A 526 -11.19 14.43 -13.74
CA GLU A 526 -12.47 13.98 -14.29
C GLU A 526 -13.61 14.08 -13.28
N ARG A 527 -14.82 14.10 -13.79
CA ARG A 527 -16.06 14.19 -13.03
C ARG A 527 -17.05 13.13 -13.49
N SER A 528 -17.65 12.42 -12.55
CA SER A 528 -18.88 11.64 -12.74
C SER A 528 -20.06 12.35 -12.11
N THR A 529 -21.26 12.18 -12.68
CA THR A 529 -22.55 12.65 -12.12
C THR A 529 -23.45 11.48 -11.69
N THR A 530 -22.93 10.26 -11.72
CA THR A 530 -23.65 9.02 -11.40
C THR A 530 -22.92 8.21 -10.31
N SER A 531 -22.43 8.89 -9.27
CA SER A 531 -21.75 8.30 -8.11
C SER A 531 -20.48 7.51 -8.48
N GLY A 532 -19.75 7.95 -9.52
CA GLY A 532 -18.50 7.31 -9.92
C GLY A 532 -18.67 5.90 -10.50
N ASN A 533 -19.75 5.61 -11.22
CA ASN A 533 -19.85 4.33 -11.93
C ASN A 533 -18.74 4.25 -12.98
N PHE A 534 -18.15 3.07 -13.16
CA PHE A 534 -17.10 2.85 -14.16
C PHE A 534 -17.58 3.31 -15.56
N GLY A 535 -16.71 4.04 -16.28
CA GLY A 535 -17.04 4.61 -17.59
C GLY A 535 -17.97 5.82 -17.58
N SER A 536 -18.30 6.37 -16.39
CA SER A 536 -19.16 7.56 -16.26
C SER A 536 -18.37 8.87 -16.08
N PHE A 537 -17.08 8.79 -16.00
CA PHE A 537 -16.22 9.94 -15.82
C PHE A 537 -16.03 10.70 -17.14
N SER A 538 -15.93 12.01 -17.03
CA SER A 538 -15.70 12.91 -18.16
C SER A 538 -14.65 13.94 -17.76
N TRP A 539 -13.71 14.22 -18.66
CA TRP A 539 -12.65 15.18 -18.47
C TRP A 539 -13.22 16.59 -18.18
N ILE A 540 -12.69 17.19 -17.11
CA ILE A 540 -13.00 18.55 -16.70
C ILE A 540 -11.75 19.35 -16.30
N GLY A 541 -10.57 18.77 -16.37
CA GLY A 541 -9.32 19.42 -15.97
C GLY A 541 -9.13 20.79 -16.63
N PRO A 542 -8.47 21.73 -15.94
CA PRO A 542 -8.21 23.03 -16.52
C PRO A 542 -7.21 22.93 -17.68
N ASN A 543 -7.36 23.80 -18.69
CA ASN A 543 -6.36 23.94 -19.75
C ASN A 543 -5.12 24.62 -19.17
N VAL A 544 -4.05 23.85 -19.00
CA VAL A 544 -2.75 24.38 -18.54
C VAL A 544 -1.79 24.57 -19.71
N PRO A 545 -0.95 25.61 -19.66
CA PRO A 545 0.03 25.85 -20.72
C PRO A 545 1.11 24.75 -20.76
N THR A 546 1.72 24.54 -21.93
CA THR A 546 2.86 23.61 -22.07
C THR A 546 3.98 24.01 -21.11
N GLY A 547 4.54 23.04 -20.40
CA GLY A 547 5.57 23.26 -19.38
C GLY A 547 5.04 23.72 -18.02
N TYR A 548 3.72 23.66 -17.81
CA TYR A 548 3.11 23.88 -16.51
C TYR A 548 3.68 22.90 -15.48
N GLN A 549 4.02 23.42 -14.30
CA GLN A 549 4.57 22.62 -13.21
C GLN A 549 3.51 22.34 -12.14
N ALA A 550 3.38 21.10 -11.78
CA ALA A 550 2.57 20.61 -10.68
C ALA A 550 3.28 19.43 -9.99
N LEU A 551 2.79 19.00 -8.86
CA LEU A 551 3.20 17.73 -8.28
C LEU A 551 2.70 16.57 -9.15
N PHE A 552 3.24 15.37 -8.95
CA PHE A 552 2.72 14.17 -9.58
C PHE A 552 1.24 13.97 -9.20
N TYR A 553 0.90 14.08 -7.90
CA TYR A 553 -0.46 14.21 -7.40
C TYR A 553 -0.71 15.65 -6.95
N PRO A 554 -1.28 16.52 -7.81
CA PRO A 554 -1.57 17.90 -7.44
C PRO A 554 -2.73 17.94 -6.43
N PRO A 555 -2.69 18.82 -5.42
CA PRO A 555 -3.79 18.94 -4.48
C PRO A 555 -5.06 19.40 -5.20
N MET A 556 -6.16 18.72 -4.87
CA MET A 556 -7.51 19.03 -5.32
C MET A 556 -8.46 19.09 -4.12
N GLU A 557 -9.42 19.99 -4.11
CA GLU A 557 -10.43 20.04 -3.07
C GLU A 557 -11.76 20.53 -3.64
N CYS A 558 -12.88 20.08 -3.05
CA CYS A 558 -14.20 20.53 -3.45
C CYS A 558 -15.11 20.85 -2.25
N ASN A 559 -15.94 21.90 -2.41
CA ASN A 559 -17.02 22.23 -1.48
C ASN A 559 -18.25 22.69 -2.26
N GLY A 560 -19.25 21.80 -2.38
CA GLY A 560 -20.39 21.98 -3.27
C GLY A 560 -19.94 22.03 -4.73
N THR A 561 -20.40 23.02 -5.47
CA THR A 561 -20.01 23.24 -6.88
C THR A 561 -18.67 23.96 -7.05
N THR A 562 -18.07 24.43 -5.97
CA THR A 562 -16.71 25.00 -6.01
C THR A 562 -15.70 23.89 -5.90
N ILE A 563 -14.82 23.79 -6.89
CA ILE A 563 -13.71 22.84 -6.96
C ILE A 563 -12.45 23.59 -7.37
N ALA A 564 -11.31 23.20 -6.83
CA ALA A 564 -10.03 23.75 -7.19
C ALA A 564 -8.97 22.67 -7.34
N GLN A 565 -7.97 22.92 -8.19
CA GLN A 565 -6.75 22.12 -8.36
C GLN A 565 -5.57 23.06 -8.57
N ALA A 566 -4.41 22.71 -8.04
CA ALA A 566 -3.28 23.63 -8.05
C ALA A 566 -1.92 22.97 -8.34
N GLY A 567 -1.08 23.71 -9.03
CA GLY A 567 0.33 23.49 -9.24
C GLY A 567 1.07 24.83 -9.04
N GLN A 568 1.72 25.35 -10.07
CA GLN A 568 2.32 26.71 -10.05
C GLN A 568 1.28 27.86 -10.09
N SER A 569 0.01 27.53 -10.23
CA SER A 569 -1.14 28.44 -10.13
C SER A 569 -2.31 27.66 -9.58
N VAL A 570 -3.31 28.36 -9.04
CA VAL A 570 -4.56 27.77 -8.56
C VAL A 570 -5.63 27.95 -9.63
N TYR A 571 -6.25 26.85 -10.04
CA TYR A 571 -7.42 26.88 -10.91
C TYR A 571 -8.66 26.62 -10.08
N VAL A 572 -9.62 27.55 -10.09
CA VAL A 572 -10.86 27.44 -9.32
C VAL A 572 -12.05 27.49 -10.27
N SER A 573 -12.97 26.55 -10.09
CA SER A 573 -14.26 26.49 -10.77
C SER A 573 -15.38 26.62 -9.75
N ARG A 574 -16.43 27.40 -10.07
CA ARG A 574 -17.66 27.50 -9.25
C ARG A 574 -18.82 26.65 -9.81
N ASN A 575 -18.61 25.99 -10.92
CA ASN A 575 -19.62 25.21 -11.65
C ASN A 575 -19.16 23.78 -11.93
N SER A 576 -18.51 23.18 -10.94
CA SER A 576 -18.08 21.76 -10.94
C SER A 576 -17.18 21.42 -12.13
N GLY A 577 -16.22 22.29 -12.46
CA GLY A 577 -15.24 22.06 -13.51
C GLY A 577 -15.69 22.46 -14.92
N THR A 578 -16.86 23.05 -15.08
CA THR A 578 -17.34 23.47 -16.41
C THR A 578 -16.54 24.66 -16.95
N THR A 579 -16.18 25.62 -16.10
CA THR A 579 -15.29 26.74 -16.43
C THR A 579 -14.32 26.99 -15.27
N TRP A 580 -13.12 27.45 -15.61
CA TRP A 580 -12.04 27.65 -14.67
C TRP A 580 -11.56 29.09 -14.66
N THR A 581 -11.24 29.59 -13.48
CA THR A 581 -10.50 30.85 -13.28
C THR A 581 -9.12 30.52 -12.75
N GLN A 582 -8.09 30.99 -13.41
CA GLN A 582 -6.72 30.90 -12.95
C GLN A 582 -6.41 32.04 -11.97
N VAL A 583 -5.86 31.69 -10.81
CA VAL A 583 -5.29 32.62 -9.84
C VAL A 583 -3.81 32.33 -9.73
N ALA A 584 -2.97 33.30 -10.11
CA ALA A 584 -1.53 33.13 -10.08
C ALA A 584 -1.01 33.05 -8.63
N LEU A 585 -0.13 32.11 -8.37
CA LEU A 585 0.78 32.12 -7.23
C LEU A 585 2.03 32.95 -7.59
N PRO A 586 2.77 33.47 -6.60
CA PRO A 586 4.10 34.03 -6.87
C PRO A 586 4.97 33.04 -7.64
N ALA A 587 5.88 33.57 -8.49
CA ALA A 587 6.73 32.74 -9.35
C ALA A 587 7.49 31.68 -8.54
N ASN A 588 7.70 30.53 -9.17
CA ASN A 588 8.49 29.40 -8.67
C ASN A 588 7.90 28.69 -7.42
N LEU A 589 6.62 28.87 -7.14
CA LEU A 589 5.93 28.11 -6.10
C LEU A 589 5.11 26.99 -6.72
N ILE A 590 5.09 25.84 -6.03
CA ILE A 590 4.24 24.69 -6.34
C ILE A 590 3.31 24.43 -5.15
N ALA A 591 2.01 24.38 -5.41
CA ALA A 591 1.03 24.00 -4.41
C ALA A 591 1.21 22.54 -3.98
N SER A 592 1.08 22.28 -2.68
CA SER A 592 1.22 20.94 -2.09
C SER A 592 0.07 20.53 -1.16
N ALA A 593 -0.77 21.51 -0.75
CA ALA A 593 -1.96 21.28 0.07
C ALA A 593 -3.05 22.28 -0.31
N MET A 594 -4.30 21.90 -0.12
CA MET A 594 -5.44 22.77 -0.39
C MET A 594 -6.59 22.49 0.56
N TYR A 595 -7.37 23.52 0.92
CA TYR A 595 -8.59 23.37 1.68
C TYR A 595 -9.65 24.42 1.29
N ILE A 596 -10.89 23.99 1.14
CA ILE A 596 -12.03 24.86 0.78
C ILE A 596 -13.06 24.82 1.92
N PRO A 597 -12.94 25.68 2.96
CA PRO A 597 -13.87 25.69 4.10
C PRO A 597 -15.29 26.12 3.72
N THR A 598 -15.40 27.02 2.74
CA THR A 598 -16.67 27.50 2.19
C THR A 598 -16.53 27.66 0.67
N PRO A 599 -17.63 27.61 -0.12
CA PRO A 599 -17.57 27.79 -1.58
C PRO A 599 -16.94 29.10 -2.05
N ASP A 600 -16.75 30.08 -1.15
CA ASP A 600 -16.25 31.43 -1.43
C ASP A 600 -14.80 31.66 -0.95
N ARG A 601 -14.11 30.61 -0.45
CA ARG A 601 -12.74 30.75 0.08
C ARG A 601 -11.91 29.50 -0.16
N VAL A 602 -10.71 29.70 -0.70
CA VAL A 602 -9.70 28.66 -0.92
C VAL A 602 -8.44 29.00 -0.15
N PHE A 603 -7.87 28.05 0.54
CA PHE A 603 -6.53 28.08 1.12
C PHE A 603 -5.61 27.14 0.37
N VAL A 604 -4.35 27.57 0.18
CA VAL A 604 -3.34 26.81 -0.56
C VAL A 604 -2.02 26.86 0.19
N GLY A 605 -1.47 25.69 0.51
CA GLY A 605 -0.13 25.50 1.03
C GLY A 605 0.84 25.13 -0.10
N THR A 606 2.12 25.41 0.08
CA THR A 606 3.16 25.17 -0.93
C THR A 606 4.26 24.24 -0.42
N THR A 607 5.05 23.71 -1.35
CA THR A 607 6.23 22.87 -1.06
C THR A 607 7.28 23.53 -0.17
N VAL A 608 7.21 24.85 0.00
CA VAL A 608 8.16 25.64 0.83
C VAL A 608 7.49 26.29 2.04
N GLY A 609 6.25 25.89 2.37
CA GLY A 609 5.56 26.33 3.58
C GLY A 609 4.91 27.70 3.51
N ARG A 610 4.81 28.32 2.33
CA ARG A 610 4.01 29.53 2.15
C ARG A 610 2.54 29.13 2.01
N ILE A 611 1.67 29.87 2.67
CA ILE A 611 0.24 29.64 2.69
C ILE A 611 -0.50 30.85 2.16
N PHE A 612 -1.45 30.65 1.27
CA PHE A 612 -2.22 31.68 0.60
C PHE A 612 -3.71 31.51 0.85
N ARG A 613 -4.42 32.63 0.88
CA ARG A 613 -5.87 32.71 0.91
C ARG A 613 -6.39 33.42 -0.34
N ILE A 614 -7.44 32.88 -0.94
CA ILE A 614 -8.11 33.38 -2.13
C ILE A 614 -9.60 33.49 -1.80
N ASP A 615 -10.17 34.67 -1.95
CA ASP A 615 -11.55 34.97 -1.58
C ASP A 615 -12.40 35.34 -2.80
N TRP A 616 -13.66 34.87 -2.83
CA TRP A 616 -14.65 35.26 -3.82
C TRP A 616 -15.37 36.55 -3.39
N SER A 617 -15.34 37.58 -4.22
CA SER A 617 -15.96 38.88 -3.94
C SER A 617 -17.46 38.96 -4.24
N GLY A 618 -18.06 37.87 -4.75
CA GLY A 618 -19.39 37.85 -5.35
C GLY A 618 -19.35 37.93 -6.89
N THR A 619 -18.26 38.44 -7.46
CA THR A 619 -18.10 38.60 -8.91
C THR A 619 -16.76 38.04 -9.45
N ALA A 620 -15.74 38.06 -8.65
CA ALA A 620 -14.40 37.57 -9.06
C ALA A 620 -13.63 37.00 -7.86
N TRP A 621 -12.68 36.11 -8.14
CA TRP A 621 -11.70 35.65 -7.19
C TRP A 621 -10.63 36.72 -6.96
N SER A 622 -10.20 36.91 -5.72
CA SER A 622 -9.08 37.78 -5.38
C SER A 622 -7.76 37.22 -5.94
N SER A 623 -6.71 38.06 -5.94
CA SER A 623 -5.35 37.55 -5.99
C SER A 623 -5.05 36.65 -4.78
N ALA A 624 -4.04 35.80 -4.86
CA ALA A 624 -3.56 35.00 -3.76
C ALA A 624 -2.95 35.91 -2.67
N ASN A 625 -3.59 36.00 -1.52
CA ASN A 625 -3.13 36.78 -0.36
C ASN A 625 -2.28 35.89 0.54
N GLU A 626 -0.99 36.16 0.65
CA GLU A 626 -0.09 35.40 1.51
C GLU A 626 -0.37 35.64 3.00
N LEU A 627 -0.42 34.58 3.76
CA LEU A 627 -0.46 34.60 5.22
C LEU A 627 0.95 34.60 5.79
N THR A 628 1.10 34.91 7.07
CA THR A 628 2.40 34.77 7.74
C THR A 628 2.83 33.31 7.65
N ARG A 629 4.08 33.07 7.19
CA ARG A 629 4.62 31.73 7.03
C ARG A 629 4.91 31.10 8.40
N PRO A 630 4.33 29.93 8.76
CA PRO A 630 4.65 29.28 10.03
C PRO A 630 6.06 28.71 10.04
N ARG A 631 6.51 28.13 8.92
CA ARG A 631 7.86 27.61 8.74
C ARG A 631 8.21 27.40 7.26
N THR A 632 9.49 27.15 6.98
CA THR A 632 9.97 26.74 5.67
C THR A 632 10.09 25.21 5.64
N ALA A 633 9.04 24.54 5.14
CA ALA A 633 8.99 23.10 4.90
C ALA A 633 7.78 22.79 3.99
N TRP A 634 7.70 21.59 3.46
CA TRP A 634 6.57 21.16 2.66
C TRP A 634 5.27 21.13 3.49
N THR A 635 4.28 21.92 3.10
CA THR A 635 2.93 21.88 3.69
C THR A 635 2.24 20.62 3.19
N SER A 636 1.90 19.70 4.09
CA SER A 636 1.24 18.44 3.75
C SER A 636 -0.27 18.57 3.70
N ASP A 637 -0.84 19.33 4.65
CA ASP A 637 -2.28 19.49 4.73
C ASP A 637 -2.68 20.80 5.42
N LEU A 638 -3.90 21.22 5.19
CA LEU A 638 -4.55 22.41 5.76
C LEU A 638 -5.95 22.04 6.23
N PHE A 639 -6.32 22.47 7.42
CA PHE A 639 -7.70 22.45 7.88
C PHE A 639 -8.12 23.86 8.31
N VAL A 640 -9.31 24.30 7.90
CA VAL A 640 -9.89 25.59 8.33
C VAL A 640 -11.32 25.36 8.79
N SER A 641 -11.60 25.77 10.02
CA SER A 641 -12.96 25.63 10.57
C SER A 641 -13.97 26.44 9.77
N SER A 642 -14.99 25.79 9.23
CA SER A 642 -16.07 26.48 8.50
C SER A 642 -16.92 27.39 9.40
N SER A 643 -16.97 27.12 10.70
CA SER A 643 -17.65 27.94 11.70
C SER A 643 -16.80 29.12 12.23
N ASN A 644 -15.46 29.02 12.09
CA ASN A 644 -14.52 30.09 12.50
C ASN A 644 -13.34 30.15 11.53
N LEU A 645 -13.49 30.89 10.46
CA LEU A 645 -12.48 31.01 9.39
C LEU A 645 -11.14 31.63 9.84
N ASN A 646 -11.04 32.08 11.08
CA ASN A 646 -9.78 32.54 11.69
C ASN A 646 -8.99 31.39 12.31
N GLN A 647 -9.62 30.25 12.55
CA GLN A 647 -8.93 29.05 13.05
C GLN A 647 -8.42 28.21 11.88
N ILE A 648 -7.12 28.17 11.74
CA ILE A 648 -6.41 27.48 10.66
C ILE A 648 -5.39 26.52 11.28
N TRP A 649 -5.35 25.31 10.78
CA TRP A 649 -4.31 24.32 11.06
C TRP A 649 -3.48 24.08 9.80
N ALA A 650 -2.18 23.89 9.98
CA ALA A 650 -1.25 23.53 8.91
C ALA A 650 -0.28 22.47 9.40
N THR A 651 -0.11 21.41 8.60
CA THR A 651 0.83 20.34 8.87
C THR A 651 1.98 20.31 7.87
N PHE A 652 3.09 19.71 8.28
CA PHE A 652 4.33 19.70 7.50
C PHE A 652 5.00 18.34 7.53
N THR A 653 5.41 17.86 6.35
CA THR A 653 6.19 16.62 6.20
C THR A 653 7.67 16.91 6.41
N THR A 654 8.11 16.87 7.65
CA THR A 654 9.52 17.08 8.01
C THR A 654 9.88 16.20 9.20
N LEU A 655 11.12 15.77 9.25
CA LEU A 655 11.69 15.02 10.37
C LEU A 655 12.16 15.92 11.53
N ASN A 656 12.22 17.24 11.33
CA ASN A 656 12.79 18.17 12.30
C ASN A 656 11.86 19.35 12.58
N GLY A 657 11.94 19.91 13.82
CA GLY A 657 11.23 21.13 14.21
C GLY A 657 9.71 20.99 14.29
N GLY A 658 9.00 22.10 14.24
CA GLY A 658 7.53 22.13 14.30
C GLY A 658 6.90 21.49 13.07
N ARG A 659 5.89 20.63 13.27
CA ARG A 659 5.20 19.87 12.19
C ARG A 659 3.69 20.13 12.17
N VAL A 660 3.15 20.67 13.26
CA VAL A 660 1.74 21.06 13.37
C VAL A 660 1.67 22.46 13.89
N PHE A 661 1.00 23.34 13.17
CA PHE A 661 0.81 24.74 13.54
C PHE A 661 -0.67 25.12 13.55
N ARG A 662 -1.03 25.98 14.50
CA ARG A 662 -2.37 26.52 14.63
C ARG A 662 -2.32 28.04 14.61
N SER A 663 -3.24 28.66 13.87
CA SER A 663 -3.55 30.08 13.93
C SER A 663 -4.98 30.28 14.41
N ASP A 664 -5.23 31.23 15.29
CA ASP A 664 -6.56 31.67 15.75
C ASP A 664 -6.93 33.04 15.23
N ASN A 665 -6.11 33.65 14.38
CA ASN A 665 -6.28 35.02 13.85
C ASN A 665 -6.13 35.13 12.33
N GLY A 666 -6.58 34.06 11.62
CA GLY A 666 -6.64 34.07 10.16
C GLY A 666 -5.27 34.01 9.50
N GLY A 667 -4.26 33.37 10.14
CA GLY A 667 -2.92 33.20 9.64
C GLY A 667 -1.98 34.40 9.86
N SER A 668 -2.37 35.35 10.70
CA SER A 668 -1.51 36.49 11.06
C SER A 668 -0.38 36.07 12.00
N THR A 669 -0.64 35.13 12.91
CA THR A 669 0.36 34.49 13.77
C THR A 669 0.06 32.99 13.90
N TRP A 670 1.10 32.21 14.21
CA TRP A 670 1.01 30.76 14.34
C TRP A 670 1.64 30.30 15.65
N LEU A 671 1.02 29.28 16.25
CA LEU A 671 1.52 28.57 17.42
C LEU A 671 1.98 27.18 16.99
N ASP A 672 3.19 26.80 17.34
CA ASP A 672 3.68 25.43 17.17
C ASP A 672 2.99 24.51 18.17
N GLN A 673 2.29 23.52 17.67
CA GLN A 673 1.54 22.52 18.45
C GLN A 673 2.13 21.12 18.31
N SER A 674 3.40 21.00 17.96
CA SER A 674 4.06 19.72 17.69
C SER A 674 4.58 18.99 18.94
N ALA A 675 4.53 19.62 20.11
CA ALA A 675 5.11 19.06 21.33
C ALA A 675 4.42 17.75 21.74
N GLY A 676 5.20 16.68 21.93
CA GLY A 676 4.70 15.34 22.28
C GLY A 676 4.34 14.45 21.08
N LEU A 677 4.42 14.94 19.86
CA LEU A 677 4.33 14.10 18.67
C LEU A 677 5.67 13.43 18.36
N PRO A 678 5.66 12.22 17.74
CA PRO A 678 6.89 11.58 17.30
C PRO A 678 7.62 12.44 16.26
N LEU A 679 8.96 12.30 16.16
CA LEU A 679 9.78 13.02 15.18
C LEU A 679 9.63 12.41 13.77
N LEU A 680 8.39 12.35 13.30
CA LEU A 680 8.03 11.85 11.97
C LEU A 680 7.25 12.93 11.19
N PRO A 681 7.24 12.88 9.87
CA PRO A 681 6.36 13.68 9.04
C PRO A 681 4.90 13.57 9.48
N ILE A 682 4.18 14.67 9.44
CA ILE A 682 2.72 14.71 9.62
C ILE A 682 2.09 14.94 8.26
N ASN A 683 1.17 14.06 7.86
CA ASN A 683 0.59 14.03 6.52
C ASN A 683 -0.78 14.69 6.44
N ALA A 684 -1.61 14.55 7.49
CA ALA A 684 -2.96 15.12 7.51
C ALA A 684 -3.35 15.63 8.88
N VAL A 685 -4.33 16.56 8.92
CA VAL A 685 -4.94 17.07 10.13
C VAL A 685 -6.46 17.17 9.99
N GLU A 686 -7.17 16.67 10.99
CA GLU A 686 -8.62 16.75 11.03
C GLU A 686 -9.10 17.28 12.39
N VAL A 687 -10.15 18.09 12.41
CA VAL A 687 -10.70 18.69 13.62
C VAL A 687 -12.18 18.37 13.73
N ASP A 688 -12.60 17.96 14.91
CA ASP A 688 -14.02 17.73 15.21
C ASP A 688 -14.82 19.04 15.10
N PRO A 689 -15.74 19.18 14.13
CA PRO A 689 -16.52 20.41 13.97
C PRO A 689 -17.46 20.71 15.15
N GLY A 690 -17.77 19.69 15.97
CA GLY A 690 -18.55 19.82 17.20
C GLY A 690 -17.70 20.13 18.44
N ASN A 691 -16.38 19.97 18.37
CA ASN A 691 -15.46 20.23 19.49
C ASN A 691 -14.06 20.60 18.96
N ALA A 692 -13.81 21.88 18.78
CA ALA A 692 -12.54 22.40 18.26
C ALA A 692 -11.29 22.06 19.11
N ASN A 693 -11.46 21.53 20.31
CA ASN A 693 -10.36 21.02 21.14
C ASN A 693 -9.94 19.60 20.78
N ARG A 694 -10.79 18.87 20.05
CA ARG A 694 -10.49 17.52 19.57
C ARG A 694 -9.91 17.60 18.17
N VAL A 695 -8.65 17.22 18.06
CA VAL A 695 -7.86 17.28 16.83
C VAL A 695 -7.15 15.95 16.63
N TRP A 696 -7.08 15.49 15.39
CA TRP A 696 -6.34 14.31 14.99
C TRP A 696 -5.29 14.68 13.95
N VAL A 697 -4.16 14.02 14.01
CA VAL A 697 -3.11 14.12 12.99
C VAL A 697 -2.64 12.73 12.57
N ALA A 698 -2.42 12.57 11.28
CA ALA A 698 -1.80 11.40 10.71
C ALA A 698 -0.29 11.62 10.61
N ALA A 699 0.48 10.73 11.23
CA ALA A 699 1.92 10.68 11.05
C ALA A 699 2.30 9.59 10.02
N ASP A 700 3.55 9.56 9.60
CA ASP A 700 4.06 8.46 8.77
C ASP A 700 3.88 7.09 9.46
N ILE A 701 3.75 7.07 10.78
CA ILE A 701 3.31 5.88 11.51
C ILE A 701 2.25 6.31 12.52
N GLY A 702 1.01 5.83 12.29
CA GLY A 702 -0.09 5.95 13.22
C GLY A 702 -0.82 7.29 13.21
N VAL A 703 -1.85 7.37 14.03
CA VAL A 703 -2.70 8.53 14.25
C VAL A 703 -2.55 9.00 15.69
N HIS A 704 -2.50 10.31 15.90
CA HIS A 704 -2.42 10.93 17.22
C HIS A 704 -3.61 11.85 17.45
N GLN A 705 -4.07 11.93 18.69
CA GLN A 705 -5.21 12.75 19.11
C GLN A 705 -4.81 13.79 20.15
N SER A 706 -5.35 14.98 20.00
CA SER A 706 -5.38 16.00 21.07
C SER A 706 -6.82 16.21 21.52
N LEU A 707 -7.04 16.41 22.82
CA LEU A 707 -8.33 16.78 23.42
C LEU A 707 -8.32 18.21 23.95
N ASN A 708 -7.25 18.97 23.75
CA ASN A 708 -7.05 20.32 24.26
C ASN A 708 -6.51 21.30 23.21
N GLY A 709 -6.94 21.10 21.94
CA GLY A 709 -6.63 22.02 20.86
C GLY A 709 -5.16 22.02 20.43
N GLY A 710 -4.49 20.86 20.51
CA GLY A 710 -3.10 20.65 20.10
C GLY A 710 -2.06 20.86 21.21
N ALA A 711 -2.47 21.28 22.42
CA ALA A 711 -1.51 21.54 23.49
C ALA A 711 -0.80 20.28 23.99
N THR A 712 -1.47 19.12 23.92
CA THR A 712 -0.86 17.80 24.18
C THR A 712 -1.45 16.76 23.25
N TRP A 713 -0.66 15.71 22.93
CA TRP A 713 -1.05 14.63 22.05
C TRP A 713 -0.91 13.29 22.73
N SER A 714 -1.75 12.35 22.37
CA SER A 714 -1.68 10.95 22.73
C SER A 714 -1.81 10.07 21.48
N ALA A 715 -1.20 8.89 21.51
CA ALA A 715 -1.41 7.90 20.46
C ALA A 715 -2.90 7.52 20.36
N PHE A 716 -3.40 7.44 19.14
CA PHE A 716 -4.79 7.06 18.84
C PHE A 716 -4.79 6.00 17.73
N SER A 717 -3.94 4.99 17.89
CA SER A 717 -3.63 3.99 16.86
C SER A 717 -3.99 2.57 17.27
N GLN A 718 -4.76 2.36 18.36
CA GLN A 718 -5.13 1.02 18.81
C GLN A 718 -5.84 0.24 17.70
N GLY A 719 -5.31 -0.91 17.30
CA GLY A 719 -5.82 -1.74 16.20
C GLY A 719 -5.34 -1.34 14.81
N LEU A 720 -4.75 -0.15 14.64
CA LEU A 720 -4.14 0.25 13.37
C LEU A 720 -2.76 -0.41 13.23
N PRO A 721 -2.41 -0.98 12.07
CA PRO A 721 -1.06 -1.45 11.81
C PRO A 721 -0.03 -0.32 11.86
N ASN A 722 1.25 -0.65 12.04
CA ASN A 722 2.35 0.31 11.96
C ASN A 722 2.63 0.70 10.49
N VAL A 723 1.67 1.33 9.86
CA VAL A 723 1.64 1.68 8.43
C VAL A 723 1.60 3.19 8.25
N LEU A 724 2.16 3.67 7.13
CA LEU A 724 2.10 5.06 6.75
C LEU A 724 0.63 5.47 6.53
N THR A 725 0.18 6.48 7.29
CA THR A 725 -1.16 7.06 7.17
C THR A 725 -1.08 8.30 6.29
N THR A 726 -1.75 8.27 5.15
CA THR A 726 -1.65 9.32 4.11
C THR A 726 -2.66 10.43 4.33
N ASP A 727 -3.87 10.09 4.75
CA ASP A 727 -5.00 11.01 4.77
C ASP A 727 -5.96 10.70 5.94
N LEU A 728 -6.69 11.71 6.42
CA LEU A 728 -7.71 11.60 7.46
C LEU A 728 -9.02 12.28 7.02
N LEU A 729 -10.14 11.63 7.30
CA LEU A 729 -11.47 12.23 7.13
C LEU A 729 -12.34 11.95 8.36
N PHE A 730 -13.01 12.98 8.85
CA PHE A 730 -14.00 12.85 9.92
C PHE A 730 -15.42 12.92 9.35
N HIS A 731 -16.25 11.92 9.68
CA HIS A 731 -17.65 11.90 9.32
C HIS A 731 -18.51 12.43 10.49
N PRO A 732 -19.01 13.68 10.44
CA PRO A 732 -19.56 14.36 11.61
C PRO A 732 -20.87 13.75 12.14
N HIS A 733 -21.71 13.18 11.27
CA HIS A 733 -22.99 12.61 11.66
C HIS A 733 -22.87 11.26 12.36
N THR A 734 -21.96 10.43 11.92
CA THR A 734 -21.73 9.10 12.51
C THR A 734 -20.58 9.08 13.50
N ARG A 735 -19.85 10.18 13.62
CA ARG A 735 -18.71 10.34 14.53
C ARG A 735 -17.60 9.33 14.26
N LEU A 736 -17.34 9.05 12.99
CA LEU A 736 -16.32 8.15 12.51
C LEU A 736 -15.12 8.93 12.00
N LEU A 737 -13.92 8.55 12.43
CA LEU A 737 -12.66 9.00 11.86
C LEU A 737 -12.15 7.91 10.93
N ARG A 738 -11.73 8.29 9.72
CA ARG A 738 -11.19 7.41 8.68
C ARG A 738 -9.76 7.77 8.40
N ALA A 739 -8.95 6.75 8.10
CA ALA A 739 -7.55 6.88 7.74
C ALA A 739 -7.25 6.14 6.43
N GLY A 740 -6.77 6.86 5.45
CA GLY A 740 -6.13 6.28 4.27
C GLY A 740 -4.72 5.82 4.61
N THR A 741 -4.31 4.63 4.14
CA THR A 741 -2.98 4.10 4.45
C THR A 741 -2.27 3.57 3.22
N ARG A 742 -0.96 3.68 3.16
CA ARG A 742 -0.17 3.04 2.11
C ARG A 742 -0.01 1.56 2.37
N ASN A 743 -0.51 0.74 1.45
CA ASN A 743 -0.46 -0.72 1.45
C ASN A 743 -1.27 -1.44 2.55
N ARG A 744 -2.22 -0.78 3.23
CA ARG A 744 -3.17 -1.43 4.16
C ARG A 744 -4.61 -0.94 3.99
N GLY A 745 -4.91 -0.26 2.86
CA GLY A 745 -6.25 0.21 2.54
C GLY A 745 -6.75 1.32 3.47
N ILE A 746 -8.04 1.35 3.74
CA ILE A 746 -8.69 2.38 4.57
C ILE A 746 -9.17 1.77 5.88
N TRP A 747 -8.96 2.51 6.96
CA TRP A 747 -9.34 2.14 8.32
C TRP A 747 -10.34 3.15 8.90
N GLU A 748 -11.14 2.71 9.88
CA GLU A 748 -12.17 3.53 10.52
C GLU A 748 -12.21 3.28 12.02
N ILE A 749 -12.49 4.34 12.82
CA ILE A 749 -12.69 4.27 14.26
C ILE A 749 -13.84 5.19 14.71
N PRO A 750 -14.74 4.75 15.60
CA PRO A 750 -15.71 5.61 16.25
C PRO A 750 -15.02 6.44 17.35
N VAL A 751 -15.04 7.77 17.22
CA VAL A 751 -14.29 8.65 18.14
C VAL A 751 -14.97 8.86 19.51
N ASP A 752 -16.25 8.55 19.65
CA ASP A 752 -17.02 8.70 20.90
C ASP A 752 -17.26 7.37 21.61
N GLY A 753 -16.49 6.32 21.27
CA GLY A 753 -16.67 4.99 21.86
C GLY A 753 -17.95 4.27 21.43
N ARG A 754 -18.68 4.82 20.45
CA ARG A 754 -19.88 4.18 19.91
C ARG A 754 -19.48 3.08 18.95
N LEU A 755 -19.97 1.89 19.18
CA LEU A 755 -19.78 0.78 18.25
C LEU A 755 -20.63 1.00 17.00
N THR A 756 -19.98 1.12 15.84
CA THR A 756 -20.62 1.30 14.53
C THR A 756 -20.75 -0.01 13.75
N LYS A 757 -20.04 -1.05 14.16
CA LYS A 757 -20.21 -2.41 13.62
C LYS A 757 -21.22 -3.20 14.43
N PRO A 758 -22.05 -4.01 13.77
CA PRO A 758 -22.87 -4.98 14.51
C PRO A 758 -21.97 -5.88 15.36
N ILE A 759 -22.22 -5.95 16.65
CA ILE A 759 -21.65 -7.00 17.47
C ILE A 759 -22.41 -8.29 17.11
N CYS A 760 -21.69 -9.29 16.64
CA CYS A 760 -22.23 -10.60 16.33
C CYS A 760 -21.64 -11.64 17.27
N GLY A 761 -22.45 -12.61 17.66
CA GLY A 761 -21.99 -13.69 18.53
C GLY A 761 -22.92 -14.88 18.52
N VAL A 762 -22.45 -15.98 19.10
CA VAL A 762 -23.27 -17.15 19.41
C VAL A 762 -23.79 -17.00 20.86
N GLN A 763 -25.09 -16.90 21.01
CA GLN A 763 -25.73 -16.79 22.34
C GLN A 763 -25.94 -18.17 23.00
N TRP A 764 -26.26 -19.17 22.20
CA TRP A 764 -26.45 -20.53 22.70
C TRP A 764 -26.30 -21.56 21.59
N THR A 765 -26.09 -22.81 22.00
CA THR A 765 -26.14 -23.98 21.12
C THR A 765 -27.30 -24.89 21.52
N GLY A 766 -27.81 -25.66 20.59
CA GLY A 766 -28.92 -26.60 20.90
C GLY A 766 -28.96 -27.77 19.93
N THR A 767 -29.60 -28.86 20.41
CA THR A 767 -29.90 -30.01 19.54
C THR A 767 -31.41 -30.30 19.65
N LEU A 768 -32.09 -30.44 18.51
CA LEU A 768 -33.48 -30.84 18.43
C LEU A 768 -33.61 -32.21 17.78
N ALA A 769 -34.38 -33.11 18.39
CA ALA A 769 -34.80 -34.37 17.75
C ALA A 769 -35.55 -34.07 16.44
N GLY A 770 -35.64 -35.07 15.56
CA GLY A 770 -36.40 -34.93 14.31
C GLY A 770 -37.82 -34.44 14.51
N ASN A 771 -38.27 -33.48 13.74
CA ASN A 771 -39.58 -32.81 13.79
C ASN A 771 -39.91 -32.07 15.11
N ALA A 772 -38.96 -32.00 16.06
CA ALA A 772 -39.23 -31.36 17.35
C ALA A 772 -39.23 -29.83 17.25
N THR A 773 -39.93 -29.19 18.17
CA THR A 773 -39.97 -27.75 18.36
C THR A 773 -39.63 -27.41 19.80
N LYS A 774 -38.80 -26.42 20.05
CA LYS A 774 -38.47 -25.94 21.40
C LYS A 774 -38.27 -24.45 21.40
N SER A 775 -38.58 -23.79 22.50
CA SER A 775 -38.32 -22.35 22.70
C SER A 775 -37.19 -22.14 23.70
N TRP A 776 -36.36 -21.16 23.39
CA TRP A 776 -35.36 -20.58 24.29
C TRP A 776 -35.71 -19.12 24.53
N PHE A 777 -35.20 -18.55 25.59
CA PHE A 777 -35.29 -17.12 25.82
C PHE A 777 -33.94 -16.56 26.27
N THR A 778 -33.76 -15.30 26.06
CA THR A 778 -32.59 -14.54 26.48
C THR A 778 -33.06 -13.16 26.94
N PHE A 779 -32.53 -12.65 28.04
CA PHE A 779 -33.06 -11.51 28.78
C PHE A 779 -31.96 -10.49 29.11
N ASN A 780 -32.34 -9.35 29.69
CA ASN A 780 -31.47 -8.23 30.05
C ASN A 780 -30.83 -7.51 28.83
N TRP A 781 -31.44 -7.63 27.67
CA TRP A 781 -31.02 -6.86 26.53
C TRP A 781 -31.49 -5.40 26.67
N PRO A 782 -30.61 -4.39 26.57
CA PRO A 782 -31.03 -3.00 26.59
C PRO A 782 -32.13 -2.73 25.58
N ALA A 783 -33.19 -2.11 25.98
CA ALA A 783 -34.37 -1.92 25.15
C ALA A 783 -34.18 -0.91 24.02
N THR A 784 -33.05 -0.19 24.04
CA THR A 784 -32.60 0.73 23.00
C THR A 784 -31.77 0.04 21.92
N TRP A 785 -31.42 -1.24 22.11
CA TRP A 785 -30.62 -1.99 21.16
C TRP A 785 -31.46 -2.60 20.04
N HIS A 786 -31.01 -2.46 18.81
CA HIS A 786 -31.62 -3.15 17.66
C HIS A 786 -30.92 -4.49 17.41
N ILE A 787 -31.54 -5.56 17.83
CA ILE A 787 -30.96 -6.91 17.78
C ILE A 787 -31.68 -7.77 16.75
N VAL A 788 -30.88 -8.44 15.90
CA VAL A 788 -31.37 -9.47 14.97
C VAL A 788 -30.90 -10.83 15.43
N TRP A 789 -31.78 -11.81 15.36
CA TRP A 789 -31.51 -13.20 15.71
C TRP A 789 -31.56 -14.09 14.49
N THR A 790 -30.57 -14.98 14.35
CA THR A 790 -30.56 -16.06 13.36
C THR A 790 -30.26 -17.39 14.02
N VAL A 791 -30.69 -18.50 13.38
CA VAL A 791 -30.36 -19.86 13.83
C VAL A 791 -29.65 -20.60 12.72
N MET A 792 -28.43 -21.02 12.97
CA MET A 792 -27.58 -21.67 12.00
C MET A 792 -27.40 -23.15 12.33
N PRO A 793 -27.86 -24.08 11.48
CA PRO A 793 -27.56 -25.51 11.67
C PRO A 793 -26.05 -25.77 11.54
N THR A 794 -25.52 -26.57 12.49
CA THR A 794 -24.11 -27.01 12.46
C THR A 794 -23.98 -28.46 11.97
N THR A 795 -25.12 -29.18 11.85
CA THR A 795 -25.15 -30.50 11.23
C THR A 795 -25.39 -30.38 9.73
N PRO A 796 -24.45 -30.79 8.87
CA PRO A 796 -24.65 -30.71 7.43
C PRO A 796 -25.69 -31.73 6.94
N LEU A 797 -26.79 -31.24 6.35
CA LEU A 797 -27.84 -32.07 5.71
C LEU A 797 -28.24 -31.37 4.39
N PRO A 798 -27.56 -31.66 3.28
CA PRO A 798 -27.85 -30.98 2.02
C PRO A 798 -29.19 -31.37 1.43
N GLY A 799 -29.80 -30.47 0.67
CA GLY A 799 -30.99 -30.72 -0.14
C GLY A 799 -32.25 -30.00 0.30
N ASN A 800 -32.46 -29.71 1.62
CA ASN A 800 -33.66 -29.02 2.12
C ASN A 800 -33.36 -28.14 3.35
N PRO A 801 -34.21 -27.14 3.64
CA PRO A 801 -34.12 -26.38 4.88
C PRO A 801 -34.17 -27.29 6.11
N GLN A 802 -33.26 -27.13 7.05
CA GLN A 802 -33.13 -27.98 8.24
C GLN A 802 -33.90 -27.44 9.42
N VAL A 803 -33.93 -26.13 9.61
CA VAL A 803 -34.62 -25.47 10.72
C VAL A 803 -35.42 -24.27 10.24
N SER A 804 -36.48 -23.98 10.96
CA SER A 804 -37.16 -22.70 10.93
C SER A 804 -37.20 -22.11 12.33
N TRP A 805 -37.16 -20.79 12.45
CA TRP A 805 -37.24 -20.14 13.73
C TRP A 805 -38.16 -18.93 13.70
N LYS A 806 -38.64 -18.55 14.90
CA LYS A 806 -39.48 -17.38 15.13
C LYS A 806 -38.93 -16.64 16.34
N VAL A 807 -38.83 -15.33 16.24
CA VAL A 807 -38.47 -14.47 17.36
C VAL A 807 -39.66 -13.64 17.80
N GLN A 808 -39.86 -13.55 19.12
CA GLN A 808 -40.84 -12.70 19.78
C GLN A 808 -40.11 -11.86 20.81
N VAL A 809 -40.54 -10.63 21.01
CA VAL A 809 -39.92 -9.65 21.91
C VAL A 809 -40.93 -9.32 23.03
N GLU A 810 -40.46 -9.35 24.26
CA GLU A 810 -41.16 -8.85 25.43
C GLU A 810 -40.39 -7.63 25.94
N ARG A 811 -41.14 -6.55 26.22
CA ARG A 811 -40.59 -5.39 26.91
C ARG A 811 -40.67 -5.67 28.43
N ALA A 812 -39.58 -6.27 28.94
CA ALA A 812 -39.55 -6.75 30.32
C ALA A 812 -39.52 -5.61 31.37
N SER A 813 -38.94 -4.44 31.00
CA SER A 813 -38.97 -3.23 31.84
C SER A 813 -38.81 -1.99 30.94
N ALA A 814 -38.71 -0.79 31.54
CA ALA A 814 -38.39 0.43 30.82
C ALA A 814 -36.99 0.37 30.15
N GLU A 815 -36.07 -0.41 30.70
CA GLU A 815 -34.65 -0.46 30.32
C GLU A 815 -34.30 -1.74 29.54
N TYR A 816 -35.02 -2.84 29.70
CA TYR A 816 -34.65 -4.16 29.18
C TYR A 816 -35.75 -4.84 28.38
N ALA A 817 -35.30 -5.62 27.38
CA ALA A 817 -36.13 -6.54 26.59
C ALA A 817 -35.72 -8.00 26.81
N THR A 818 -36.66 -8.91 26.61
CA THR A 818 -36.48 -10.37 26.58
C THR A 818 -36.82 -10.84 25.16
N TYR A 819 -36.01 -11.68 24.60
CA TYR A 819 -36.28 -12.31 23.31
C TYR A 819 -36.61 -13.78 23.50
N TRP A 820 -37.73 -14.21 22.94
CA TRP A 820 -38.21 -15.57 22.90
C TRP A 820 -37.97 -16.14 21.51
N ILE A 821 -37.12 -17.16 21.38
CA ILE A 821 -36.72 -17.75 20.10
C ILE A 821 -37.23 -19.19 20.07
N THR A 822 -38.21 -19.45 19.19
CA THR A 822 -38.75 -20.79 18.95
C THR A 822 -38.08 -21.37 17.72
N VAL A 823 -37.43 -22.52 17.85
CA VAL A 823 -36.76 -23.24 16.76
C VAL A 823 -37.50 -24.56 16.52
N LYS A 824 -37.74 -24.86 15.24
CA LYS A 824 -38.36 -26.13 14.79
C LYS A 824 -37.37 -26.84 13.87
N ASN A 825 -37.06 -28.10 14.17
CA ASN A 825 -36.35 -28.98 13.27
C ASN A 825 -37.35 -29.48 12.21
N LEU A 826 -37.02 -29.21 10.93
CA LEU A 826 -37.84 -29.57 9.78
C LEU A 826 -37.50 -30.94 9.21
N THR A 827 -36.49 -31.61 9.75
CA THR A 827 -35.99 -32.90 9.30
C THR A 827 -36.42 -34.02 10.21
N ALA A 828 -36.35 -35.26 9.75
CA ALA A 828 -36.69 -36.46 10.53
C ALA A 828 -35.55 -36.92 11.47
N VAL A 829 -34.35 -36.30 11.36
CA VAL A 829 -33.17 -36.66 12.17
C VAL A 829 -32.81 -35.53 13.14
N PRO A 830 -32.03 -35.80 14.20
CA PRO A 830 -31.57 -34.74 15.09
C PRO A 830 -30.71 -33.71 14.35
N VAL A 831 -30.93 -32.43 14.64
CA VAL A 831 -30.15 -31.31 14.11
C VAL A 831 -29.58 -30.50 15.25
N THR A 832 -28.26 -30.30 15.24
CA THR A 832 -27.57 -29.36 16.13
C THR A 832 -27.46 -28.00 15.44
N PHE A 833 -27.61 -26.93 16.21
CA PHE A 833 -27.61 -25.57 15.70
C PHE A 833 -27.07 -24.59 16.74
N GLU A 834 -26.69 -23.41 16.25
CA GLU A 834 -26.30 -22.27 17.06
C GLU A 834 -27.31 -21.13 16.90
N GLY A 835 -27.64 -20.46 17.99
CA GLY A 835 -28.40 -19.22 17.99
C GLY A 835 -27.44 -18.03 17.96
N HIS A 836 -27.43 -17.33 16.85
CA HIS A 836 -26.59 -16.17 16.61
C HIS A 836 -27.36 -14.87 16.82
N TYR A 837 -26.69 -13.85 17.34
CA TYR A 837 -27.23 -12.49 17.41
C TYR A 837 -26.33 -11.50 16.66
N ALA A 838 -26.95 -10.42 16.20
CA ALA A 838 -26.25 -9.25 15.71
C ALA A 838 -26.92 -7.98 16.29
N ILE A 839 -26.15 -7.13 16.96
CA ILE A 839 -26.61 -5.84 17.44
C ILE A 839 -26.30 -4.81 16.34
N LEU A 840 -27.35 -4.31 15.68
CA LEU A 840 -27.22 -3.46 14.50
C LEU A 840 -26.96 -2.00 14.87
N SER A 841 -27.48 -1.55 16.02
CA SER A 841 -27.30 -0.18 16.50
C SER A 841 -27.63 -0.10 18.00
N TYR A 842 -27.08 0.95 18.62
CA TYR A 842 -27.35 1.37 19.99
C TYR A 842 -27.90 2.80 19.91
N TYR A 843 -28.87 3.13 20.73
CA TYR A 843 -29.38 4.50 20.88
C TYR A 843 -29.28 4.98 22.31
#